data_791600ac4e938c647ee2f000eee2a2b8
#
_entry.id   791600ac4e938c647ee2f000eee2a2b8
#
_cell.length_a   1.000
_cell.length_b   1.000
_cell.length_c   1.000
_cell.angle_alpha   90.00
_cell.angle_beta   90.00
_cell.angle_gamma   90.00
#
_symmetry.space_group_name_H-M   'P 1'
#
loop_
_entity.id
_entity.type
_entity.pdbx_description
1 polymer ?
#
loop_
_entity_poly.entity_id
_entity_poly.type
_entity_poly.pdbx_seq_one_letter_code
_entity_poly.pdbx_strand_id
1 'polypeptide(L)'
;AGVIFGFWAIASGELINTPQTLQIDQTISGLPLILLIGSALPIGFLTVWLTLHLRSRSGWRRSLLPAVLLTFWMALGYAGLVSQSSQTILMNLNAGMIGGAFITLLFGLSSTLTRQVGGNNAAAVASGLVAGVGWIPLGPHVLAGYQHQPHLISIALVVLVFGLTISFWRPLLFYPLVAIWNNFCFNLDQNRPGDLRWFWLHAAFWDEKQRLTWPDLDEYLLLLAERQPHLLQDVLVFLSATAQRPVAQKVQMELTARQFEACPDVLSIAAIHHQTAAGLLEGPLSTILIALHNISRDIEHALRQTTPYQQRLGLGMARDKLATLQNELLLSRHPQSQRFAPIIARRQRMLSSHIEAMTIPAQYQQEIPNPYICGMPLSERQSLLFVGRSEIIERINQMLMQDKCPPLLLFGQRRMGKTSLLLNLSHFLTSSIIPCFVDCQGLAGYQDSDELVPEFVELVRQSALRFRNVDLPAFRGQSSSGGSLYQMLNQWVAATEAQLESHQQTLLLAMDEFESLEAIMNADLKLAKIYLGFARHTVQHHPRFKILLAGTHLPEEMPLWRDFLINARVLKIDYLTRSETLQLIEQPVKPFPLTYAPEVSQAIYEMTRGHPYLVQSLCFELVMLKNEQPLSSRFRVTPQDLEQALRNAQTGNIIFFNDLYHNQLSPLAASMAIALARQGSQTCLPADEWQKIAPLFSESGLAELLKRDVIEPVNGAYRFQVEFIRRWFAEQPLTSHNQSSPS
;
A
#
# COMPACT_ATOMS: atom_id res chain seq x y z
N ALA A 1 40.19 23.86 -12.03
CA ALA A 1 41.27 24.69 -11.49
C ALA A 1 42.16 25.22 -12.63
N GLY A 2 42.75 24.38 -13.49
CA GLY A 2 43.63 24.85 -14.60
C GLY A 2 42.93 25.76 -15.61
N VAL A 3 41.67 25.49 -15.96
CA VAL A 3 40.86 26.34 -16.85
C VAL A 3 40.54 27.68 -16.19
N ILE A 4 40.25 27.67 -14.90
CA ILE A 4 40.02 28.93 -14.14
C ILE A 4 41.26 29.77 -14.01
N PHE A 5 42.40 29.12 -13.77
CA PHE A 5 43.69 29.79 -13.78
C PHE A 5 43.97 30.37 -15.16
N GLY A 6 43.66 29.63 -16.20
CA GLY A 6 43.79 30.10 -17.56
C GLY A 6 42.91 31.32 -17.85
N PHE A 7 41.61 31.28 -17.56
CA PHE A 7 40.68 32.41 -17.72
C PHE A 7 41.09 33.64 -16.90
N TRP A 8 41.57 33.41 -15.70
CA TRP A 8 42.03 34.52 -14.87
C TRP A 8 43.28 35.19 -15.43
N ALA A 9 44.24 34.44 -15.92
CA ALA A 9 45.42 34.95 -16.58
C ALA A 9 45.07 35.78 -17.84
N ILE A 10 43.98 35.42 -18.57
CA ILE A 10 43.45 36.24 -19.68
C ILE A 10 42.82 37.54 -19.17
N ALA A 11 42.01 37.46 -18.13
CA ALA A 11 41.26 38.61 -17.61
C ALA A 11 42.18 39.68 -16.96
N SER A 12 43.36 39.28 -16.48
CA SER A 12 44.30 40.20 -15.84
C SER A 12 45.24 40.93 -16.79
N GLY A 13 45.16 40.72 -18.11
CA GLY A 13 45.82 41.48 -19.19
C GLY A 13 47.22 42.06 -18.97
N GLU A 14 47.62 42.27 -17.70
CA GLU A 14 48.85 42.88 -17.27
C GLU A 14 50.00 41.92 -16.99
N LEU A 15 49.75 40.61 -16.99
CA LEU A 15 50.78 39.60 -16.77
C LEU A 15 51.78 39.43 -17.94
N ILE A 16 51.50 40.12 -19.01
CA ILE A 16 52.24 39.95 -20.30
C ILE A 16 53.35 40.90 -20.48
N ASN A 17 53.52 41.96 -19.63
CA ASN A 17 54.45 43.09 -19.88
C ASN A 17 55.58 43.23 -18.88
N THR A 18 56.02 42.22 -18.16
CA THR A 18 57.22 42.30 -17.33
C THR A 18 58.37 41.51 -17.91
N PRO A 19 59.41 42.19 -18.42
CA PRO A 19 60.59 41.55 -19.05
C PRO A 19 61.61 41.00 -18.07
N GLN A 20 61.30 40.77 -16.85
CA GLN A 20 62.27 40.29 -15.86
C GLN A 20 61.68 39.14 -15.10
N THR A 21 61.97 37.94 -15.57
CA THR A 21 62.25 36.81 -14.66
C THR A 21 62.32 35.51 -15.46
N LEU A 22 63.36 34.84 -15.24
CA LEU A 22 63.88 33.61 -15.82
C LEU A 22 64.81 33.86 -17.00
N GLN A 23 65.96 34.55 -16.76
CA GLN A 23 67.18 34.21 -17.44
C GLN A 23 67.55 32.78 -17.07
N ILE A 24 66.97 31.84 -17.76
CA ILE A 24 67.50 30.47 -17.90
C ILE A 24 68.54 30.59 -18.94
N ASP A 25 69.80 30.39 -18.52
CA ASP A 25 71.01 30.41 -19.31
C ASP A 25 70.83 29.75 -20.68
N GLN A 26 71.28 30.45 -21.76
CA GLN A 26 71.00 30.04 -23.15
C GLN A 26 71.74 28.77 -23.59
N THR A 27 72.20 27.91 -22.71
CA THR A 27 73.00 26.71 -23.04
C THR A 27 72.27 25.42 -22.98
N ILE A 28 70.94 25.39 -22.81
CA ILE A 28 70.18 24.13 -22.90
C ILE A 28 69.58 23.95 -24.30
N SER A 29 70.39 23.41 -25.18
CA SER A 29 70.01 23.03 -26.55
C SER A 29 68.90 21.97 -26.57
N GLY A 30 67.87 22.19 -27.37
CA GLY A 30 66.69 21.41 -27.81
C GLY A 30 66.32 20.04 -27.27
N LEU A 31 67.24 19.23 -26.79
CA LEU A 31 66.99 17.88 -26.31
C LEU A 31 66.19 17.80 -24.99
N PRO A 32 66.45 18.68 -23.99
CA PRO A 32 65.67 18.72 -22.77
C PRO A 32 64.24 19.15 -22.93
N LEU A 33 63.92 19.98 -23.91
CA LEU A 33 62.57 20.47 -24.16
C LEU A 33 61.64 19.37 -24.66
N ILE A 34 62.13 18.49 -25.57
CA ILE A 34 61.39 17.34 -26.07
C ILE A 34 61.14 16.31 -24.95
N LEU A 35 62.14 16.11 -24.06
CA LEU A 35 62.01 15.22 -22.90
C LEU A 35 61.05 15.79 -21.84
N LEU A 36 61.03 17.10 -21.67
CA LEU A 36 60.16 17.78 -20.73
C LEU A 36 58.70 17.75 -21.20
N ILE A 37 58.44 17.96 -22.47
CA ILE A 37 57.11 17.82 -23.10
C ILE A 37 56.70 16.36 -23.12
N GLY A 38 57.60 15.46 -23.48
CA GLY A 38 57.34 14.02 -23.52
C GLY A 38 57.00 13.41 -22.15
N SER A 39 57.51 14.02 -21.06
CA SER A 39 57.23 13.57 -19.69
C SER A 39 55.99 14.26 -19.03
N ALA A 40 55.77 15.56 -19.33
CA ALA A 40 54.69 16.32 -18.72
C ALA A 40 53.31 15.90 -19.17
N LEU A 41 53.13 15.57 -20.46
CA LEU A 41 51.87 15.05 -21.00
C LEU A 41 51.45 13.71 -20.39
N PRO A 42 52.33 12.69 -20.34
CA PRO A 42 51.97 11.41 -19.69
C PRO A 42 51.72 11.53 -18.18
N ILE A 43 52.50 12.37 -17.48
CA ILE A 43 52.32 12.60 -16.04
C ILE A 43 51.00 13.34 -15.78
N GLY A 44 50.69 14.39 -16.53
CA GLY A 44 49.41 15.09 -16.45
C GLY A 44 48.22 14.17 -16.73
N PHE A 45 48.33 13.36 -17.78
CA PHE A 45 47.32 12.36 -18.10
C PHE A 45 47.16 11.30 -17.00
N LEU A 46 48.29 10.74 -16.53
CA LEU A 46 48.28 9.71 -15.49
C LEU A 46 47.65 10.21 -14.19
N THR A 47 47.95 11.44 -13.77
CA THR A 47 47.41 12.05 -12.55
C THR A 47 45.91 12.32 -12.69
N VAL A 48 45.46 12.85 -13.80
CA VAL A 48 44.02 13.08 -14.06
C VAL A 48 43.29 11.75 -14.18
N TRP A 49 43.86 10.78 -14.89
CA TRP A 49 43.28 9.44 -15.04
C TRP A 49 43.21 8.70 -13.69
N LEU A 50 44.26 8.72 -12.87
CA LEU A 50 44.31 8.12 -11.55
C LEU A 50 43.27 8.74 -10.63
N THR A 51 43.13 10.06 -10.65
CA THR A 51 42.12 10.78 -9.85
C THR A 51 40.72 10.43 -10.24
N LEU A 52 40.42 10.31 -11.53
CA LEU A 52 39.11 9.91 -12.01
C LEU A 52 38.84 8.41 -11.74
N HIS A 53 39.86 7.57 -11.87
CA HIS A 53 39.76 6.14 -11.59
C HIS A 53 39.51 5.85 -10.10
N LEU A 54 40.26 6.49 -9.21
CA LEU A 54 40.07 6.34 -7.76
C LEU A 54 38.72 6.90 -7.29
N ARG A 55 38.16 7.85 -8.02
CA ARG A 55 36.89 8.48 -7.67
C ARG A 55 35.67 7.74 -8.21
N SER A 56 35.76 7.09 -9.35
CA SER A 56 34.66 6.35 -9.98
C SER A 56 34.73 4.89 -9.59
N ARG A 57 33.62 4.31 -9.14
CA ARG A 57 33.50 2.84 -9.02
C ARG A 57 33.44 2.13 -10.36
N SER A 58 33.47 2.89 -11.46
CA SER A 58 33.48 2.38 -12.83
C SER A 58 34.89 1.95 -13.22
N GLY A 59 35.02 0.84 -13.97
CA GLY A 59 36.30 0.26 -14.37
C GLY A 59 37.21 1.23 -15.15
N TRP A 60 38.51 0.97 -15.19
CA TRP A 60 39.57 1.82 -15.75
C TRP A 60 39.31 2.38 -17.14
N ARG A 61 38.59 1.62 -17.99
CA ARG A 61 38.23 2.06 -19.36
C ARG A 61 37.27 3.26 -19.37
N ARG A 62 36.43 3.40 -18.36
CA ARG A 62 35.44 4.49 -18.27
C ARG A 62 36.02 5.82 -17.81
N SER A 63 37.16 5.80 -17.14
CA SER A 63 37.87 7.01 -16.68
C SER A 63 38.87 7.55 -17.71
N LEU A 64 39.21 6.75 -18.73
CA LEU A 64 40.28 7.06 -19.67
C LEU A 64 39.96 8.26 -20.57
N LEU A 65 38.81 8.29 -21.21
CA LEU A 65 38.45 9.36 -22.13
C LEU A 65 38.21 10.71 -21.44
N PRO A 66 37.48 10.81 -20.33
CA PRO A 66 37.36 12.03 -19.56
C PRO A 66 38.74 12.58 -19.10
N ALA A 67 39.69 11.68 -18.77
CA ALA A 67 41.04 12.05 -18.41
C ALA A 67 41.78 12.68 -19.58
N VAL A 68 41.72 12.06 -20.76
CA VAL A 68 42.34 12.61 -22.00
C VAL A 68 41.74 13.95 -22.36
N LEU A 69 40.41 14.06 -22.40
CA LEU A 69 39.74 15.31 -22.75
C LEU A 69 40.06 16.43 -21.77
N LEU A 70 40.07 16.15 -20.47
CA LEU A 70 40.37 17.17 -19.45
C LEU A 70 41.81 17.61 -19.56
N THR A 71 42.77 16.71 -19.77
CA THR A 71 44.21 17.03 -19.96
C THR A 71 44.40 17.86 -21.21
N PHE A 72 43.75 17.49 -22.32
CA PHE A 72 43.82 18.22 -23.58
C PHE A 72 43.24 19.64 -23.49
N TRP A 73 42.04 19.79 -22.84
CA TRP A 73 41.42 21.10 -22.62
C TRP A 73 42.25 22.01 -21.70
N MET A 74 42.86 21.42 -20.65
CA MET A 74 43.79 22.15 -19.79
C MET A 74 45.02 22.64 -20.55
N ALA A 75 45.57 21.80 -21.42
CA ALA A 75 46.70 22.16 -22.27
C ALA A 75 46.35 23.24 -23.28
N LEU A 76 45.23 23.11 -24.01
CA LEU A 76 44.72 24.11 -24.95
C LEU A 76 44.40 25.45 -24.29
N GLY A 77 43.73 25.44 -23.15
CA GLY A 77 43.37 26.63 -22.41
C GLY A 77 44.59 27.42 -22.01
N TYR A 78 45.67 26.75 -21.60
CA TYR A 78 46.92 27.39 -21.24
C TYR A 78 47.73 27.87 -22.45
N ALA A 79 47.76 27.11 -23.54
CA ALA A 79 48.45 27.50 -24.78
C ALA A 79 47.86 28.74 -25.46
N GLY A 80 46.51 28.86 -25.45
CA GLY A 80 45.80 30.02 -25.99
C GLY A 80 46.06 31.33 -25.24
N LEU A 81 46.54 31.23 -23.99
CA LEU A 81 46.70 32.35 -23.07
C LEU A 81 48.03 33.09 -23.20
N VAL A 82 49.05 32.43 -23.66
CA VAL A 82 50.44 32.91 -23.48
C VAL A 82 51.18 33.13 -24.81
N SER A 83 50.46 33.34 -25.92
CA SER A 83 51.08 33.43 -27.21
C SER A 83 51.65 34.82 -27.56
N GLN A 84 52.96 34.98 -27.38
CA GLN A 84 53.73 35.94 -28.17
C GLN A 84 55.01 35.38 -28.83
N SER A 85 55.45 34.19 -28.46
CA SER A 85 56.50 33.46 -29.20
C SER A 85 56.37 31.96 -29.05
N SER A 86 56.76 31.15 -30.03
CA SER A 86 56.61 29.68 -30.01
C SER A 86 57.36 28.99 -28.88
N GLN A 87 58.45 29.51 -28.39
CA GLN A 87 59.22 28.95 -27.26
C GLN A 87 58.59 29.23 -25.91
N THR A 88 58.01 30.41 -25.70
CA THR A 88 57.31 30.80 -24.46
C THR A 88 56.01 30.05 -24.30
N ILE A 89 55.28 29.72 -25.39
CA ILE A 89 54.07 28.93 -25.40
C ILE A 89 54.34 27.53 -24.82
N LEU A 90 55.43 26.87 -25.25
CA LEU A 90 55.74 25.53 -24.80
C LEU A 90 56.17 25.43 -23.35
N MET A 91 56.92 26.37 -22.83
CA MET A 91 57.33 26.43 -21.41
C MET A 91 56.11 26.69 -20.51
N ASN A 92 55.25 27.59 -20.89
CA ASN A 92 54.06 27.94 -20.14
C ASN A 92 52.99 26.84 -20.19
N LEU A 93 52.91 26.11 -21.30
CA LEU A 93 52.07 24.93 -21.45
C LEU A 93 52.50 23.82 -20.48
N ASN A 94 53.79 23.57 -20.33
CA ASN A 94 54.33 22.63 -19.37
C ASN A 94 54.09 23.04 -17.92
N ALA A 95 54.33 24.29 -17.55
CA ALA A 95 54.10 24.80 -16.20
C ALA A 95 52.60 24.74 -15.85
N GLY A 96 51.71 25.06 -16.80
CA GLY A 96 50.27 24.96 -16.63
C GLY A 96 49.77 23.51 -16.49
N MET A 97 50.34 22.59 -17.26
CA MET A 97 50.00 21.18 -17.16
C MET A 97 50.44 20.56 -15.82
N ILE A 98 51.65 20.84 -15.37
CA ILE A 98 52.18 20.36 -14.10
C ILE A 98 51.39 20.96 -12.94
N GLY A 99 51.15 22.29 -12.93
CA GLY A 99 50.36 22.97 -11.90
C GLY A 99 48.91 22.49 -11.89
N GLY A 100 48.28 22.37 -13.05
CA GLY A 100 46.92 21.87 -13.20
C GLY A 100 46.78 20.40 -12.77
N ALA A 101 47.74 19.54 -13.12
CA ALA A 101 47.77 18.14 -12.70
C ALA A 101 47.91 18.01 -11.18
N PHE A 102 48.80 18.80 -10.57
CA PHE A 102 49.03 18.81 -9.12
C PHE A 102 47.77 19.27 -8.36
N ILE A 103 47.12 20.36 -8.77
CA ILE A 103 45.88 20.84 -8.17
C ILE A 103 44.77 19.84 -8.33
N THR A 104 44.66 19.18 -9.49
CA THR A 104 43.64 18.14 -9.77
C THR A 104 43.85 16.91 -8.88
N LEU A 105 45.11 16.50 -8.68
CA LEU A 105 45.45 15.40 -7.78
C LEU A 105 45.09 15.73 -6.33
N LEU A 106 45.48 16.87 -5.82
CA LEU A 106 45.15 17.34 -4.47
C LEU A 106 43.63 17.44 -4.26
N PHE A 107 42.91 17.99 -5.24
CA PHE A 107 41.47 18.07 -5.24
C PHE A 107 40.83 16.70 -5.24
N GLY A 108 41.31 15.77 -6.08
CA GLY A 108 40.81 14.40 -6.16
C GLY A 108 41.06 13.62 -4.88
N LEU A 109 42.27 13.66 -4.33
CA LEU A 109 42.62 12.98 -3.08
C LEU A 109 41.82 13.52 -1.89
N SER A 110 41.73 14.85 -1.73
CA SER A 110 40.94 15.42 -0.63
C SER A 110 39.47 15.12 -0.73
N SER A 111 38.91 15.11 -1.95
CA SER A 111 37.51 14.82 -2.16
C SER A 111 37.14 13.33 -1.91
N THR A 112 38.08 12.41 -2.24
CA THR A 112 37.85 10.96 -2.00
C THR A 112 37.99 10.60 -0.52
N LEU A 113 39.03 11.12 0.15
CA LEU A 113 39.24 10.88 1.58
C LEU A 113 38.11 11.48 2.43
N THR A 114 37.67 12.69 2.14
CA THR A 114 36.61 13.35 2.93
C THR A 114 35.23 12.75 2.64
N ARG A 115 35.02 12.22 1.44
CA ARG A 115 33.77 11.50 1.10
C ARG A 115 33.62 10.21 1.90
N GLN A 116 34.71 9.49 2.14
CA GLN A 116 34.68 8.28 2.94
C GLN A 116 34.34 8.53 4.41
N VAL A 117 34.72 9.69 4.95
CA VAL A 117 34.58 10.03 6.38
C VAL A 117 33.33 10.90 6.66
N GLY A 118 33.01 11.87 5.80
CA GLY A 118 32.02 12.91 6.07
C GLY A 118 30.93 13.11 5.02
N GLY A 119 30.84 12.25 4.00
CA GLY A 119 29.84 12.35 2.94
C GLY A 119 30.10 13.44 1.89
N ASN A 120 29.13 13.63 0.97
CA ASN A 120 29.31 14.48 -0.22
C ASN A 120 29.52 15.98 0.07
N ASN A 121 28.88 16.51 1.10
CA ASN A 121 28.99 17.94 1.44
C ASN A 121 30.34 18.28 2.06
N ALA A 122 30.86 17.40 2.93
CA ALA A 122 32.19 17.55 3.51
C ALA A 122 33.29 17.45 2.45
N ALA A 123 33.14 16.56 1.47
CA ALA A 123 34.01 16.40 0.33
C ALA A 123 34.03 17.68 -0.56
N ALA A 124 32.92 18.37 -0.69
CA ALA A 124 32.79 19.60 -1.46
C ALA A 124 33.56 20.75 -0.79
N VAL A 125 33.37 20.93 0.52
CA VAL A 125 34.07 21.97 1.32
C VAL A 125 35.56 21.70 1.36
N ALA A 126 35.98 20.45 1.64
CA ALA A 126 37.41 20.11 1.69
C ALA A 126 38.09 20.31 0.34
N SER A 127 37.43 19.95 -0.77
CA SER A 127 38.00 20.16 -2.10
C SER A 127 38.08 21.63 -2.48
N GLY A 128 37.15 22.49 -2.02
CA GLY A 128 37.21 23.92 -2.17
C GLY A 128 38.37 24.57 -1.37
N LEU A 129 38.54 24.13 -0.11
CA LEU A 129 39.65 24.56 0.75
C LEU A 129 41.01 24.20 0.15
N VAL A 130 41.18 22.94 -0.30
CA VAL A 130 42.46 22.50 -0.92
C VAL A 130 42.73 23.23 -2.22
N ALA A 131 41.71 23.52 -3.03
CA ALA A 131 41.88 24.33 -4.23
C ALA A 131 42.28 25.78 -3.89
N GLY A 132 41.68 26.38 -2.86
CA GLY A 132 41.98 27.72 -2.39
C GLY A 132 43.36 27.83 -1.72
N VAL A 133 43.69 26.91 -0.80
CA VAL A 133 44.97 26.88 -0.06
C VAL A 133 46.13 26.44 -0.95
N GLY A 134 45.91 25.52 -1.92
CA GLY A 134 46.92 25.10 -2.89
C GLY A 134 47.44 26.24 -3.78
N TRP A 135 46.71 27.34 -3.84
CA TRP A 135 47.11 28.56 -4.53
C TRP A 135 48.12 29.41 -3.75
N ILE A 136 48.16 29.31 -2.41
CA ILE A 136 49.02 30.10 -1.54
C ILE A 136 50.51 29.86 -1.81
N PRO A 137 51.03 28.64 -1.98
CA PRO A 137 52.45 28.42 -2.28
C PRO A 137 52.84 28.77 -3.72
N LEU A 138 51.90 28.75 -4.68
CA LEU A 138 52.16 29.15 -6.07
C LEU A 138 52.11 30.68 -6.24
N GLY A 139 51.35 31.38 -5.38
CA GLY A 139 51.25 32.83 -5.37
C GLY A 139 52.57 33.55 -5.22
N PRO A 140 53.47 33.22 -4.26
CA PRO A 140 54.75 33.92 -4.09
C PRO A 140 55.69 33.85 -5.31
N HIS A 141 55.69 32.74 -6.05
CA HIS A 141 56.53 32.60 -7.26
C HIS A 141 55.95 33.38 -8.45
N VAL A 142 54.64 33.52 -8.51
CA VAL A 142 53.96 34.38 -9.49
C VAL A 142 53.99 35.82 -9.04
N LEU A 143 54.07 36.09 -7.73
CA LEU A 143 53.97 37.38 -7.08
C LEU A 143 55.37 38.10 -6.86
N ALA A 144 56.45 37.35 -7.02
CA ALA A 144 57.79 37.95 -6.86
C ALA A 144 58.07 39.15 -7.83
N GLY A 145 57.21 39.28 -8.88
CA GLY A 145 57.25 40.45 -9.79
C GLY A 145 56.30 41.59 -9.44
N TYR A 146 55.45 41.46 -8.38
CA TYR A 146 54.35 42.41 -8.07
C TYR A 146 54.46 42.96 -6.64
N GLN A 147 55.41 43.76 -6.34
CA GLN A 147 55.63 44.22 -4.97
C GLN A 147 54.66 45.29 -4.43
N HIS A 148 53.65 45.79 -5.17
CA HIS A 148 52.78 46.86 -4.69
C HIS A 148 51.36 46.87 -5.23
N GLN A 149 50.62 45.76 -5.17
CA GLN A 149 49.22 45.84 -5.58
C GLN A 149 48.19 45.17 -4.57
N PRO A 150 47.30 45.98 -3.96
CA PRO A 150 46.34 45.53 -2.98
C PRO A 150 45.25 44.58 -3.60
N HIS A 151 45.15 44.52 -4.92
CA HIS A 151 44.15 43.68 -5.64
C HIS A 151 44.43 42.18 -5.55
N LEU A 152 45.63 41.73 -5.17
CA LEU A 152 46.00 40.33 -5.09
C LEU A 152 45.29 39.58 -3.97
N ILE A 153 45.04 40.25 -2.83
CA ILE A 153 44.27 39.67 -1.73
C ILE A 153 42.81 39.46 -2.17
N SER A 154 42.25 40.42 -2.89
CA SER A 154 40.89 40.33 -3.42
C SER A 154 40.76 39.19 -4.42
N ILE A 155 41.74 38.97 -5.26
CA ILE A 155 41.75 37.86 -6.24
C ILE A 155 41.90 36.53 -5.53
N ALA A 156 42.78 36.38 -4.54
CA ALA A 156 42.93 35.18 -3.75
C ALA A 156 41.62 34.82 -3.03
N LEU A 157 40.93 35.83 -2.52
CA LEU A 157 39.64 35.67 -1.85
C LEU A 157 38.53 35.25 -2.83
N VAL A 158 38.50 35.82 -4.03
CA VAL A 158 37.57 35.41 -5.11
C VAL A 158 37.83 33.98 -5.53
N VAL A 159 39.09 33.56 -5.71
CA VAL A 159 39.46 32.19 -6.07
C VAL A 159 39.09 31.21 -4.95
N LEU A 160 39.28 31.61 -3.69
CA LEU A 160 38.89 30.81 -2.55
C LEU A 160 37.35 30.60 -2.51
N VAL A 161 36.58 31.69 -2.61
CA VAL A 161 35.11 31.62 -2.64
C VAL A 161 34.61 30.80 -3.83
N PHE A 162 35.20 31.02 -5.00
CA PHE A 162 34.89 30.26 -6.20
C PHE A 162 35.22 28.76 -6.04
N GLY A 163 36.39 28.45 -5.44
CA GLY A 163 36.77 27.05 -5.14
C GLY A 163 35.84 26.39 -4.13
N LEU A 164 35.42 27.10 -3.08
CA LEU A 164 34.47 26.59 -2.10
C LEU A 164 33.08 26.34 -2.71
N THR A 165 32.67 27.19 -3.62
CA THR A 165 31.35 27.12 -4.25
C THR A 165 31.29 26.28 -5.52
N ILE A 166 32.43 25.85 -6.07
CA ILE A 166 32.51 25.08 -7.34
C ILE A 166 31.61 23.86 -7.39
N SER A 167 31.41 23.18 -6.27
CA SER A 167 30.59 22.02 -6.17
C SER A 167 29.08 22.30 -6.36
N PHE A 168 28.67 23.56 -6.16
CA PHE A 168 27.29 23.99 -6.31
C PHE A 168 26.96 24.46 -7.72
N TRP A 169 27.81 25.30 -8.31
CA TRP A 169 27.53 25.88 -9.63
C TRP A 169 28.13 25.10 -10.81
N ARG A 170 29.18 24.29 -10.59
CA ARG A 170 29.80 23.47 -11.65
C ARG A 170 28.78 22.57 -12.37
N PRO A 171 27.90 21.83 -11.67
CA PRO A 171 26.91 20.98 -12.33
C PRO A 171 25.97 21.77 -13.24
N LEU A 172 25.69 23.02 -12.92
CA LEU A 172 24.82 23.88 -13.72
C LEU A 172 25.55 24.50 -14.92
N LEU A 173 26.74 25.03 -14.71
CA LEU A 173 27.52 25.76 -15.74
C LEU A 173 27.98 24.84 -16.88
N PHE A 174 28.41 23.61 -16.54
CA PHE A 174 28.90 22.65 -17.55
C PHE A 174 27.80 21.76 -18.11
N TYR A 175 26.59 21.80 -17.56
CA TYR A 175 25.49 20.98 -18.01
C TYR A 175 25.21 21.07 -19.52
N PRO A 176 25.11 22.26 -20.15
CA PRO A 176 24.82 22.34 -21.57
C PRO A 176 25.90 21.69 -22.45
N LEU A 177 27.18 21.90 -22.10
CA LEU A 177 28.29 21.32 -22.86
C LEU A 177 28.33 19.81 -22.76
N VAL A 178 28.09 19.29 -21.56
CA VAL A 178 28.08 17.84 -21.33
C VAL A 178 26.81 17.21 -21.92
N ALA A 179 25.69 17.91 -21.93
CA ALA A 179 24.48 17.46 -22.62
C ALA A 179 24.70 17.34 -24.14
N ILE A 180 25.39 18.31 -24.77
CA ILE A 180 25.76 18.20 -26.18
C ILE A 180 26.69 17.00 -26.44
N TRP A 181 27.63 16.73 -25.54
CA TRP A 181 28.49 15.56 -25.59
C TRP A 181 27.68 14.27 -25.50
N ASN A 182 26.77 14.19 -24.55
CA ASN A 182 25.90 13.01 -24.36
C ASN A 182 25.05 12.73 -25.61
N ASN A 183 24.44 13.78 -26.17
CA ASN A 183 23.66 13.67 -27.41
C ASN A 183 24.54 13.23 -28.59
N PHE A 184 25.78 13.73 -28.68
CA PHE A 184 26.73 13.26 -29.71
C PHE A 184 27.01 11.77 -29.55
N CYS A 185 27.28 11.28 -28.35
CA CYS A 185 27.48 9.86 -28.08
C CYS A 185 26.24 9.01 -28.49
N PHE A 186 25.06 9.49 -28.13
CA PHE A 186 23.80 8.84 -28.49
C PHE A 186 23.62 8.75 -30.01
N ASN A 187 23.78 9.85 -30.74
CA ASN A 187 23.64 9.88 -32.19
C ASN A 187 24.65 8.97 -32.92
N LEU A 188 25.87 8.84 -32.39
CA LEU A 188 26.87 7.95 -32.95
C LEU A 188 26.49 6.48 -32.81
N ASP A 189 25.96 6.09 -31.65
CA ASP A 189 25.52 4.73 -31.40
C ASP A 189 24.16 4.42 -32.06
N GLN A 190 23.25 5.39 -32.13
CA GLN A 190 21.98 5.24 -32.80
C GLN A 190 22.14 4.89 -34.30
N ASN A 191 23.06 5.60 -34.97
CA ASN A 191 23.27 5.48 -36.41
C ASN A 191 24.20 4.30 -36.83
N ARG A 192 24.79 3.58 -35.87
CA ARG A 192 25.70 2.45 -36.15
C ARG A 192 25.06 1.14 -35.68
N PRO A 193 24.87 0.14 -36.52
CA PRO A 193 24.42 -1.19 -36.08
C PRO A 193 25.55 -1.87 -35.29
N GLY A 194 25.19 -2.52 -34.17
CA GLY A 194 26.12 -3.29 -33.33
C GLY A 194 26.20 -2.79 -31.88
N ASP A 195 27.33 -3.08 -31.26
CA ASP A 195 27.55 -2.77 -29.83
C ASP A 195 27.57 -1.27 -29.55
N LEU A 196 26.97 -0.86 -28.43
CA LEU A 196 26.92 0.52 -28.01
C LEU A 196 28.25 0.92 -27.33
N ARG A 197 29.23 1.31 -28.14
CA ARG A 197 30.58 1.59 -27.66
C ARG A 197 30.68 2.97 -26.98
N TRP A 198 29.90 3.96 -27.44
CA TRP A 198 29.90 5.33 -26.96
C TRP A 198 29.01 5.49 -25.72
N PHE A 199 28.12 4.52 -25.43
CA PHE A 199 27.25 4.51 -24.25
C PHE A 199 28.03 4.67 -22.95
N TRP A 200 29.16 4.00 -22.81
CA TRP A 200 30.00 4.06 -21.61
C TRP A 200 30.72 5.39 -21.40
N LEU A 201 30.75 6.25 -22.41
CA LEU A 201 31.32 7.58 -22.36
C LEU A 201 30.27 8.64 -21.99
N HIS A 202 29.03 8.25 -21.82
CA HIS A 202 27.97 9.12 -21.35
C HIS A 202 28.22 9.60 -19.93
N ALA A 203 27.92 10.87 -19.67
CA ALA A 203 28.21 11.53 -18.38
C ALA A 203 27.54 10.89 -17.18
N ALA A 204 26.46 10.16 -17.34
CA ALA A 204 25.80 9.42 -16.27
C ALA A 204 26.74 8.43 -15.55
N PHE A 205 27.82 7.98 -16.20
CA PHE A 205 28.77 6.99 -15.65
C PHE A 205 30.02 7.60 -15.00
N TRP A 206 30.32 8.87 -15.26
CA TRP A 206 31.53 9.52 -14.75
C TRP A 206 31.26 10.83 -14.00
N ASP A 207 30.12 11.51 -14.20
CA ASP A 207 29.75 12.71 -13.46
C ASP A 207 28.70 12.42 -12.38
N GLU A 208 29.11 11.78 -11.30
CA GLU A 208 28.26 11.46 -10.14
C GLU A 208 27.75 12.70 -9.38
N LYS A 209 28.35 13.89 -9.61
CA LYS A 209 27.96 15.13 -8.94
C LYS A 209 26.78 15.83 -9.61
N GLN A 210 26.41 15.42 -10.79
CA GLN A 210 25.27 15.99 -11.49
C GLN A 210 23.97 15.64 -10.77
N ARG A 211 23.22 16.68 -10.42
CA ARG A 211 21.92 16.57 -9.74
C ARG A 211 20.74 16.62 -10.71
N LEU A 212 20.95 17.21 -11.89
CA LEU A 212 19.94 17.27 -12.94
C LEU A 212 19.92 15.96 -13.73
N THR A 213 18.76 15.57 -14.19
CA THR A 213 18.59 14.42 -15.09
C THR A 213 19.19 14.75 -16.45
N TRP A 214 19.88 13.79 -17.05
CA TRP A 214 20.41 13.95 -18.40
C TRP A 214 19.29 13.79 -19.43
N PRO A 215 19.15 14.73 -20.38
CA PRO A 215 18.26 14.56 -21.52
C PRO A 215 18.73 13.37 -22.36
N ASP A 216 17.78 12.71 -23.01
CA ASP A 216 18.00 11.58 -23.93
C ASP A 216 18.61 10.31 -23.29
N LEU A 217 18.91 10.30 -21.99
CA LEU A 217 19.41 9.11 -21.29
C LEU A 217 18.38 7.99 -21.27
N ASP A 218 17.11 8.30 -21.17
CA ASP A 218 16.01 7.33 -21.23
C ASP A 218 15.92 6.65 -22.60
N GLU A 219 16.05 7.40 -23.71
CA GLU A 219 16.07 6.83 -25.05
C GLU A 219 17.32 5.97 -25.27
N TYR A 220 18.46 6.40 -24.75
CA TYR A 220 19.71 5.64 -24.84
C TYR A 220 19.64 4.32 -24.06
N LEU A 221 19.01 4.32 -22.89
CA LEU A 221 18.77 3.10 -22.11
C LEU A 221 17.76 2.16 -22.79
N LEU A 222 16.75 2.69 -23.48
CA LEU A 222 15.84 1.88 -24.30
C LEU A 222 16.57 1.25 -25.48
N LEU A 223 17.48 1.98 -26.13
CA LEU A 223 18.34 1.44 -27.18
C LEU A 223 19.28 0.34 -26.64
N LEU A 224 19.81 0.50 -25.43
CA LEU A 224 20.57 -0.52 -24.73
C LEU A 224 19.74 -1.78 -24.48
N ALA A 225 18.48 -1.61 -24.07
CA ALA A 225 17.56 -2.71 -23.84
C ALA A 225 17.30 -3.54 -25.11
N GLU A 226 17.24 -2.88 -26.26
CA GLU A 226 17.02 -3.53 -27.55
C GLU A 226 18.26 -4.25 -28.07
N ARG A 227 19.45 -3.68 -27.89
CA ARG A 227 20.70 -4.23 -28.50
C ARG A 227 21.52 -5.10 -27.56
N GLN A 228 21.55 -4.76 -26.26
CA GLN A 228 22.37 -5.44 -25.24
C GLN A 228 21.58 -5.67 -23.94
N PRO A 229 20.50 -6.45 -23.95
CA PRO A 229 19.61 -6.62 -22.80
C PRO A 229 20.30 -7.20 -21.55
N HIS A 230 21.39 -7.98 -21.73
CA HIS A 230 22.16 -8.55 -20.63
C HIS A 230 22.89 -7.53 -19.76
N LEU A 231 23.21 -6.33 -20.29
CA LEU A 231 23.87 -5.26 -19.54
C LEU A 231 22.89 -4.30 -18.86
N LEU A 232 21.64 -4.31 -19.30
CA LEU A 232 20.64 -3.33 -18.88
C LEU A 232 20.40 -3.36 -17.37
N GLN A 233 20.29 -4.54 -16.78
CA GLN A 233 19.97 -4.69 -15.36
C GLN A 233 21.06 -4.11 -14.47
N ASP A 234 22.33 -4.38 -14.79
CA ASP A 234 23.47 -3.82 -14.05
C ASP A 234 23.51 -2.29 -14.16
N VAL A 235 23.22 -1.77 -15.34
CA VAL A 235 23.18 -0.33 -15.59
C VAL A 235 22.03 0.33 -14.83
N LEU A 236 20.83 -0.25 -14.82
CA LEU A 236 19.69 0.28 -14.08
C LEU A 236 19.93 0.27 -12.56
N VAL A 237 20.54 -0.79 -12.03
CA VAL A 237 20.94 -0.86 -10.61
C VAL A 237 21.96 0.24 -10.29
N PHE A 238 22.97 0.44 -11.13
CA PHE A 238 23.95 1.51 -10.95
C PHE A 238 23.28 2.89 -10.97
N LEU A 239 22.45 3.19 -11.97
CA LEU A 239 21.78 4.50 -12.10
C LEU A 239 20.77 4.75 -10.98
N SER A 240 20.14 3.71 -10.45
CA SER A 240 19.21 3.82 -9.30
C SER A 240 19.89 4.31 -8.02
N ALA A 241 21.20 4.10 -7.89
CA ALA A 241 22.03 4.59 -6.78
C ALA A 241 22.56 6.03 -7.01
N THR A 242 22.26 6.66 -8.15
CA THR A 242 22.73 8.00 -8.53
C THR A 242 21.60 9.02 -8.59
N ALA A 243 21.92 10.28 -8.89
CA ALA A 243 20.91 11.32 -9.17
C ALA A 243 20.06 11.04 -10.43
N GLN A 244 20.43 10.03 -11.26
CA GLN A 244 19.70 9.61 -12.44
C GLN A 244 18.62 8.55 -12.13
N ARG A 245 18.33 8.27 -10.84
CA ARG A 245 17.27 7.37 -10.40
C ARG A 245 15.92 7.62 -11.09
N PRO A 246 15.44 8.88 -11.27
CA PRO A 246 14.16 9.10 -11.96
C PRO A 246 14.14 8.61 -13.41
N VAL A 247 15.28 8.72 -14.12
CA VAL A 247 15.42 8.23 -15.50
C VAL A 247 15.42 6.70 -15.52
N ALA A 248 16.17 6.06 -14.63
CA ALA A 248 16.18 4.60 -14.49
C ALA A 248 14.78 4.05 -14.20
N GLN A 249 14.02 4.69 -13.30
CA GLN A 249 12.64 4.32 -12.99
C GLN A 249 11.71 4.49 -14.20
N LYS A 250 11.84 5.60 -14.94
CA LYS A 250 11.07 5.85 -16.17
C LYS A 250 11.32 4.77 -17.22
N VAL A 251 12.57 4.40 -17.44
CA VAL A 251 12.95 3.35 -18.41
C VAL A 251 12.46 1.98 -17.98
N GLN A 252 12.65 1.61 -16.71
CA GLN A 252 12.17 0.32 -16.20
C GLN A 252 10.66 0.20 -16.37
N MET A 253 9.93 1.27 -16.17
CA MET A 253 8.50 1.32 -16.34
C MET A 253 8.08 1.20 -17.81
N GLU A 254 8.76 1.91 -18.74
CA GLU A 254 8.49 1.78 -20.17
C GLU A 254 8.77 0.38 -20.67
N LEU A 255 9.85 -0.25 -20.21
CA LEU A 255 10.17 -1.64 -20.53
C LEU A 255 9.10 -2.60 -20.02
N THR A 256 8.64 -2.39 -18.80
CA THR A 256 7.54 -3.16 -18.23
C THR A 256 6.25 -2.93 -19.03
N ALA A 257 5.94 -1.70 -19.41
CA ALA A 257 4.77 -1.40 -20.24
C ALA A 257 4.87 -2.11 -21.61
N ARG A 258 6.04 -2.10 -22.27
CA ARG A 258 6.27 -2.84 -23.54
C ARG A 258 6.13 -4.35 -23.37
N GLN A 259 6.62 -4.93 -22.25
CA GLN A 259 6.43 -6.34 -21.94
C GLN A 259 4.94 -6.68 -21.78
N PHE A 260 4.22 -5.83 -21.08
CA PHE A 260 2.79 -5.97 -20.92
C PHE A 260 2.02 -5.79 -22.24
N GLU A 261 2.48 -4.94 -23.13
CA GLU A 261 1.88 -4.68 -24.44
C GLU A 261 2.16 -5.83 -25.43
N ALA A 262 3.30 -6.48 -25.30
CA ALA A 262 3.72 -7.57 -26.16
C ALA A 262 2.98 -8.90 -25.93
N CYS A 263 2.18 -9.03 -24.86
CA CYS A 263 1.40 -10.24 -24.58
C CYS A 263 0.32 -10.47 -25.65
N PRO A 264 0.40 -11.57 -26.46
CA PRO A 264 -0.54 -11.81 -27.54
C PRO A 264 -1.84 -12.47 -27.07
N ASP A 265 -1.84 -13.20 -25.95
CA ASP A 265 -2.94 -14.01 -25.48
C ASP A 265 -3.08 -14.01 -23.95
N VAL A 266 -4.14 -14.63 -23.44
CA VAL A 266 -4.42 -14.70 -22.00
C VAL A 266 -3.40 -15.54 -21.24
N LEU A 267 -2.79 -16.55 -21.89
CA LEU A 267 -1.75 -17.38 -21.28
C LEU A 267 -0.47 -16.60 -21.06
N SER A 268 -0.07 -15.76 -22.02
CA SER A 268 1.08 -14.88 -21.86
C SER A 268 0.84 -13.79 -20.79
N ILE A 269 -0.39 -13.28 -20.68
CA ILE A 269 -0.77 -12.38 -19.59
C ILE A 269 -0.66 -13.09 -18.24
N ALA A 270 -1.07 -14.35 -18.16
CA ALA A 270 -0.96 -15.15 -16.93
C ALA A 270 0.49 -15.39 -16.50
N ALA A 271 1.40 -15.59 -17.46
CA ALA A 271 2.80 -15.93 -17.18
C ALA A 271 3.70 -14.72 -16.88
N ILE A 272 3.28 -13.50 -17.19
CA ILE A 272 4.16 -12.32 -17.14
C ILE A 272 4.65 -11.98 -15.73
N HIS A 273 3.91 -12.35 -14.68
CA HIS A 273 4.32 -12.11 -13.29
C HIS A 273 5.57 -12.90 -12.89
N HIS A 274 5.93 -13.96 -13.60
CA HIS A 274 7.19 -14.67 -13.39
C HIS A 274 8.41 -13.92 -13.94
N GLN A 275 8.19 -12.99 -14.88
CA GLN A 275 9.25 -12.24 -15.56
C GLN A 275 9.45 -10.84 -15.00
N THR A 276 8.46 -10.31 -14.28
CA THR A 276 8.49 -8.96 -13.72
C THR A 276 8.79 -8.98 -12.22
N ALA A 277 9.96 -8.47 -11.84
CA ALA A 277 10.29 -8.29 -10.42
C ALA A 277 9.56 -7.03 -9.87
N ALA A 278 8.47 -7.22 -9.15
CA ALA A 278 7.66 -6.14 -8.59
C ALA A 278 8.34 -5.31 -7.48
N GLY A 279 9.55 -5.69 -7.04
CA GLY A 279 10.16 -5.21 -5.79
C GLY A 279 11.12 -4.03 -5.88
N LEU A 280 11.43 -3.49 -7.07
CA LEU A 280 12.50 -2.48 -7.23
C LEU A 280 12.03 -1.03 -7.37
N LEU A 281 10.72 -0.77 -7.42
CA LEU A 281 10.17 0.57 -7.62
C LEU A 281 9.50 1.07 -6.36
N GLU A 282 10.00 2.17 -5.79
CA GLU A 282 9.34 2.93 -4.72
C GLU A 282 8.50 4.06 -5.34
N GLY A 283 7.32 4.33 -4.77
CA GLY A 283 6.45 5.44 -5.18
C GLY A 283 5.09 4.99 -5.74
N PRO A 284 4.21 5.92 -6.15
CA PRO A 284 2.83 5.61 -6.57
C PRO A 284 2.73 4.69 -7.79
N LEU A 285 3.81 4.48 -8.51
CA LEU A 285 3.89 3.55 -9.66
C LEU A 285 4.11 2.10 -9.23
N SER A 286 4.69 1.86 -8.06
CA SER A 286 4.81 0.51 -7.50
C SER A 286 3.45 -0.12 -7.30
N THR A 287 2.44 0.67 -6.90
CA THR A 287 1.07 0.20 -6.68
C THR A 287 0.43 -0.32 -7.97
N ILE A 288 0.61 0.37 -9.09
CA ILE A 288 0.09 -0.04 -10.40
C ILE A 288 0.75 -1.36 -10.85
N LEU A 289 2.06 -1.46 -10.73
CA LEU A 289 2.79 -2.66 -11.13
C LEU A 289 2.49 -3.85 -10.23
N ILE A 290 2.35 -3.63 -8.93
CA ILE A 290 1.93 -4.65 -7.96
C ILE A 290 0.50 -5.11 -8.27
N ALA A 291 -0.42 -4.18 -8.58
CA ALA A 291 -1.79 -4.53 -8.97
C ALA A 291 -1.82 -5.38 -10.24
N LEU A 292 -1.07 -4.98 -11.27
CA LEU A 292 -0.97 -5.75 -12.52
C LEU A 292 -0.32 -7.14 -12.33
N HIS A 293 0.70 -7.23 -11.48
CA HIS A 293 1.34 -8.48 -11.10
C HIS A 293 0.35 -9.41 -10.38
N ASN A 294 -0.41 -8.89 -9.41
CA ASN A 294 -1.42 -9.65 -8.68
C ASN A 294 -2.54 -10.13 -9.63
N ILE A 295 -3.02 -9.26 -10.52
CA ILE A 295 -4.04 -9.63 -11.51
C ILE A 295 -3.52 -10.73 -12.45
N SER A 296 -2.26 -10.66 -12.88
CA SER A 296 -1.63 -11.69 -13.70
C SER A 296 -1.61 -13.05 -12.99
N ARG A 297 -1.27 -13.06 -11.69
CA ARG A 297 -1.30 -14.25 -10.86
C ARG A 297 -2.71 -14.80 -10.66
N ASP A 298 -3.70 -13.91 -10.49
CA ASP A 298 -5.10 -14.31 -10.38
C ASP A 298 -5.59 -14.96 -11.68
N ILE A 299 -5.17 -14.46 -12.86
CA ILE A 299 -5.48 -15.06 -14.15
C ILE A 299 -4.84 -16.44 -14.27
N GLU A 300 -3.57 -16.60 -13.86
CA GLU A 300 -2.92 -17.91 -13.85
C GLU A 300 -3.67 -18.91 -12.95
N HIS A 301 -4.02 -18.47 -11.74
CA HIS A 301 -4.78 -19.29 -10.80
C HIS A 301 -6.16 -19.68 -11.37
N ALA A 302 -6.85 -18.73 -12.02
CA ALA A 302 -8.13 -19.00 -12.68
C ALA A 302 -7.99 -20.05 -13.79
N LEU A 303 -6.96 -19.95 -14.62
CA LEU A 303 -6.71 -20.92 -15.72
C LEU A 303 -6.34 -22.32 -15.22
N ARG A 304 -5.82 -22.46 -14.00
CA ARG A 304 -5.49 -23.75 -13.37
C ARG A 304 -6.70 -24.45 -12.72
N GLN A 305 -7.85 -23.78 -12.63
CA GLN A 305 -9.04 -24.37 -12.05
C GLN A 305 -9.52 -25.59 -12.87
N THR A 306 -10.11 -26.56 -12.20
CA THR A 306 -10.50 -27.83 -12.81
C THR A 306 -11.79 -27.74 -13.62
N THR A 307 -12.70 -26.83 -13.26
CA THR A 307 -14.00 -26.68 -13.93
C THR A 307 -14.03 -25.42 -14.81
N PRO A 308 -14.62 -25.50 -16.02
CA PRO A 308 -14.78 -24.33 -16.90
C PRO A 308 -15.56 -23.18 -16.25
N TYR A 309 -16.48 -23.50 -15.36
CA TYR A 309 -17.24 -22.50 -14.60
C TYR A 309 -16.34 -21.72 -13.65
N GLN A 310 -15.52 -22.40 -12.84
CA GLN A 310 -14.57 -21.75 -11.93
C GLN A 310 -13.52 -20.95 -12.69
N GLN A 311 -13.03 -21.47 -13.84
CA GLN A 311 -12.15 -20.71 -14.73
C GLN A 311 -12.80 -19.40 -15.17
N ARG A 312 -14.04 -19.48 -15.67
CA ARG A 312 -14.79 -18.30 -16.12
C ARG A 312 -15.05 -17.31 -15.00
N LEU A 313 -15.41 -17.80 -13.82
CA LEU A 313 -15.63 -16.95 -12.64
C LEU A 313 -14.33 -16.23 -12.24
N GLY A 314 -13.22 -16.95 -12.14
CA GLY A 314 -11.90 -16.38 -11.77
C GLY A 314 -11.41 -15.36 -12.81
N LEU A 315 -11.55 -15.66 -14.10
CA LEU A 315 -11.22 -14.73 -15.18
C LEU A 315 -12.14 -13.49 -15.17
N GLY A 316 -13.41 -13.66 -14.84
CA GLY A 316 -14.35 -12.55 -14.63
C GLY A 316 -13.92 -11.62 -13.51
N MET A 317 -13.52 -12.17 -12.36
CA MET A 317 -12.99 -11.39 -11.23
C MET A 317 -11.71 -10.63 -11.60
N ALA A 318 -10.80 -11.25 -12.35
CA ALA A 318 -9.60 -10.60 -12.84
C ALA A 318 -9.91 -9.44 -13.81
N ARG A 319 -10.88 -9.64 -14.72
CA ARG A 319 -11.39 -8.57 -15.60
C ARG A 319 -11.95 -7.39 -14.83
N ASP A 320 -12.74 -7.66 -13.78
CA ASP A 320 -13.37 -6.60 -12.98
C ASP A 320 -12.31 -5.83 -12.15
N LYS A 321 -11.26 -6.50 -11.67
CA LYS A 321 -10.08 -5.83 -11.07
C LYS A 321 -9.36 -4.93 -12.07
N LEU A 322 -9.21 -5.37 -13.33
CA LEU A 322 -8.65 -4.52 -14.40
C LEU A 322 -9.53 -3.29 -14.67
N ALA A 323 -10.86 -3.43 -14.64
CA ALA A 323 -11.78 -2.31 -14.81
C ALA A 323 -11.67 -1.29 -13.67
N THR A 324 -11.55 -1.76 -12.43
CA THR A 324 -11.32 -0.90 -11.26
C THR A 324 -9.99 -0.15 -11.40
N LEU A 325 -8.90 -0.85 -11.74
CA LEU A 325 -7.59 -0.24 -11.95
C LEU A 325 -7.60 0.78 -13.10
N GLN A 326 -8.32 0.50 -14.17
CA GLN A 326 -8.49 1.44 -15.29
C GLN A 326 -9.18 2.74 -14.83
N ASN A 327 -10.24 2.65 -14.04
CA ASN A 327 -10.94 3.82 -13.51
C ASN A 327 -10.04 4.64 -12.57
N GLU A 328 -9.27 3.99 -11.71
CA GLU A 328 -8.29 4.66 -10.84
C GLU A 328 -7.23 5.41 -11.65
N LEU A 329 -6.73 4.82 -12.74
CA LEU A 329 -5.75 5.45 -13.62
C LEU A 329 -6.32 6.64 -14.40
N LEU A 330 -7.57 6.56 -14.83
CA LEU A 330 -8.24 7.67 -15.52
C LEU A 330 -8.46 8.87 -14.59
N LEU A 331 -8.66 8.64 -13.30
CA LEU A 331 -8.78 9.68 -12.28
C LEU A 331 -7.43 10.25 -11.87
N SER A 332 -6.34 9.51 -12.07
CA SER A 332 -4.99 9.92 -11.73
C SER A 332 -4.45 10.95 -12.72
N ARG A 333 -3.97 12.12 -12.23
CA ARG A 333 -3.33 13.15 -13.06
C ARG A 333 -1.88 12.85 -13.42
N HIS A 334 -1.35 11.69 -13.06
CA HIS A 334 0.05 11.36 -13.30
C HIS A 334 0.29 11.00 -14.78
N PRO A 335 1.29 11.61 -15.46
CA PRO A 335 1.52 11.38 -16.90
C PRO A 335 1.74 9.91 -17.26
N GLN A 336 2.31 9.16 -16.35
CA GLN A 336 2.64 7.75 -16.52
C GLN A 336 1.40 6.84 -16.42
N SER A 337 0.36 7.26 -15.70
CA SER A 337 -0.94 6.56 -15.66
C SER A 337 -1.56 6.45 -17.06
N GLN A 338 -1.37 7.47 -17.88
CA GLN A 338 -1.86 7.49 -19.26
C GLN A 338 -1.20 6.43 -20.15
N ARG A 339 0.06 6.05 -19.85
CA ARG A 339 0.78 5.00 -20.62
C ARG A 339 0.20 3.61 -20.38
N PHE A 340 -0.28 3.31 -19.16
CA PHE A 340 -0.84 2.01 -18.82
C PHE A 340 -2.32 1.86 -19.14
N ALA A 341 -3.09 2.94 -19.23
CA ALA A 341 -4.52 2.89 -19.49
C ALA A 341 -4.90 2.12 -20.78
N PRO A 342 -4.25 2.34 -21.94
CA PRO A 342 -4.56 1.58 -23.17
C PRO A 342 -4.18 0.10 -23.06
N ILE A 343 -3.10 -0.23 -22.32
CA ILE A 343 -2.65 -1.60 -22.08
C ILE A 343 -3.72 -2.35 -21.27
N ILE A 344 -4.20 -1.74 -20.21
CA ILE A 344 -5.24 -2.32 -19.34
C ILE A 344 -6.54 -2.51 -20.12
N ALA A 345 -6.96 -1.52 -20.89
CA ALA A 345 -8.14 -1.61 -21.75
C ALA A 345 -8.02 -2.74 -22.80
N ARG A 346 -6.84 -2.94 -23.38
CA ARG A 346 -6.59 -4.05 -24.30
C ARG A 346 -6.70 -5.39 -23.60
N ARG A 347 -6.11 -5.54 -22.41
CA ARG A 347 -6.17 -6.78 -21.60
C ARG A 347 -7.59 -7.11 -21.17
N GLN A 348 -8.34 -6.11 -20.78
CA GLN A 348 -9.75 -6.29 -20.42
C GLN A 348 -10.56 -6.83 -21.60
N ARG A 349 -10.34 -6.29 -22.81
CA ARG A 349 -10.97 -6.79 -24.04
C ARG A 349 -10.54 -8.22 -24.36
N MET A 350 -9.25 -8.53 -24.24
CA MET A 350 -8.73 -9.88 -24.46
C MET A 350 -9.34 -10.91 -23.50
N LEU A 351 -9.44 -10.56 -22.22
CA LEU A 351 -10.11 -11.41 -21.23
C LEU A 351 -11.59 -11.59 -21.53
N SER A 352 -12.30 -10.50 -21.89
CA SER A 352 -13.71 -10.57 -22.27
C SER A 352 -13.93 -11.50 -23.47
N SER A 353 -13.15 -11.31 -24.54
CA SER A 353 -13.23 -12.19 -25.72
C SER A 353 -12.87 -13.64 -25.41
N HIS A 354 -11.89 -13.88 -24.53
CA HIS A 354 -11.54 -15.22 -24.11
C HIS A 354 -12.67 -15.88 -23.29
N ILE A 355 -13.26 -15.15 -22.36
CA ILE A 355 -14.41 -15.59 -21.54
C ILE A 355 -15.61 -15.92 -22.45
N GLU A 356 -15.88 -15.10 -23.46
CA GLU A 356 -16.97 -15.32 -24.43
C GLU A 356 -16.68 -16.52 -25.33
N ALA A 357 -15.41 -16.72 -25.74
CA ALA A 357 -14.98 -17.83 -26.59
C ALA A 357 -14.90 -19.17 -25.84
N MET A 358 -14.91 -19.15 -24.49
CA MET A 358 -14.89 -20.37 -23.69
C MET A 358 -16.17 -21.16 -23.98
N THR A 359 -16.06 -22.20 -24.81
CA THR A 359 -17.13 -23.15 -25.07
C THR A 359 -17.30 -24.02 -23.83
N ILE A 360 -18.25 -23.66 -22.96
CA ILE A 360 -18.59 -24.48 -21.82
C ILE A 360 -19.36 -25.70 -22.37
N PRO A 361 -18.87 -26.93 -22.14
CA PRO A 361 -19.64 -28.12 -22.50
C PRO A 361 -21.06 -28.01 -21.94
N ALA A 362 -22.08 -28.49 -22.70
CA ALA A 362 -23.49 -28.29 -22.34
C ALA A 362 -23.84 -28.72 -20.91
N GLN A 363 -23.12 -29.71 -20.39
CA GLN A 363 -23.25 -30.18 -19.00
C GLN A 363 -22.78 -29.15 -17.93
N TYR A 364 -21.91 -28.18 -18.27
CA TYR A 364 -21.45 -27.14 -17.36
C TYR A 364 -22.05 -25.75 -17.67
N GLN A 365 -22.72 -25.58 -18.82
CA GLN A 365 -23.39 -24.33 -19.18
C GLN A 365 -24.52 -23.94 -18.24
N GLN A 366 -24.96 -24.88 -17.41
CA GLN A 366 -26.09 -24.77 -16.50
C GLN A 366 -25.66 -24.98 -15.03
N GLU A 367 -24.40 -24.73 -14.70
CA GLU A 367 -23.97 -24.70 -13.31
C GLU A 367 -24.68 -23.55 -12.56
N ILE A 368 -25.16 -23.84 -11.36
CA ILE A 368 -25.88 -22.87 -10.53
C ILE A 368 -24.87 -22.03 -9.82
N PRO A 369 -24.79 -20.70 -10.07
CA PRO A 369 -23.91 -19.82 -9.29
C PRO A 369 -24.37 -19.85 -7.83
N ASN A 370 -23.42 -20.06 -6.91
CA ASN A 370 -23.72 -20.07 -5.49
C ASN A 370 -23.70 -18.65 -4.94
N PRO A 371 -24.86 -18.03 -4.62
CA PRO A 371 -24.92 -16.69 -4.11
C PRO A 371 -24.63 -16.61 -2.61
N TYR A 372 -24.80 -17.71 -1.85
CA TYR A 372 -24.74 -17.73 -0.40
C TYR A 372 -23.31 -17.56 0.12
N ILE A 373 -23.16 -16.84 1.24
CA ILE A 373 -21.88 -16.53 1.85
C ILE A 373 -21.90 -17.01 3.29
N CYS A 374 -20.99 -17.92 3.61
CA CYS A 374 -20.90 -18.49 4.95
C CYS A 374 -19.75 -17.84 5.72
N GLY A 375 -20.03 -17.38 6.94
CA GLY A 375 -19.02 -16.96 7.90
C GLY A 375 -18.47 -15.54 7.75
N MET A 376 -18.73 -14.85 6.64
CA MET A 376 -18.33 -13.47 6.42
C MET A 376 -19.54 -12.52 6.43
N PRO A 377 -19.41 -11.29 6.92
CA PRO A 377 -20.48 -10.30 6.82
C PRO A 377 -20.74 -9.92 5.35
N LEU A 378 -22.01 -9.68 5.03
CA LEU A 378 -22.41 -9.21 3.70
C LEU A 378 -21.93 -7.78 3.49
N SER A 379 -21.06 -7.59 2.50
CA SER A 379 -20.59 -6.27 2.08
C SER A 379 -21.65 -5.54 1.24
N GLU A 380 -21.44 -4.25 0.98
CA GLU A 380 -22.30 -3.44 0.10
C GLU A 380 -22.50 -4.05 -1.29
N ARG A 381 -21.48 -4.72 -1.85
CA ARG A 381 -21.54 -5.37 -3.16
C ARG A 381 -22.47 -6.59 -3.17
N GLN A 382 -22.82 -7.09 -2.00
CA GLN A 382 -23.65 -8.28 -1.78
C GLN A 382 -25.01 -7.90 -1.17
N SER A 383 -25.40 -6.64 -1.29
CA SER A 383 -26.65 -6.09 -0.77
C SER A 383 -27.90 -6.85 -1.24
N LEU A 384 -27.85 -7.51 -2.39
CA LEU A 384 -28.94 -8.36 -2.91
C LEU A 384 -29.27 -9.56 -2.01
N LEU A 385 -28.27 -10.08 -1.28
CA LEU A 385 -28.45 -11.16 -0.29
C LEU A 385 -28.93 -10.67 1.07
N PHE A 386 -28.91 -9.37 1.28
CA PHE A 386 -29.37 -8.76 2.51
C PHE A 386 -30.89 -8.68 2.50
N VAL A 387 -31.52 -9.73 3.01
CA VAL A 387 -32.98 -9.87 3.05
C VAL A 387 -33.49 -9.58 4.45
N GLY A 388 -34.65 -8.95 4.53
CA GLY A 388 -35.33 -8.65 5.79
C GLY A 388 -34.77 -7.45 6.51
N ARG A 389 -35.03 -7.40 7.80
CA ARG A 389 -34.60 -6.29 8.70
C ARG A 389 -35.29 -4.94 8.43
N SER A 390 -36.29 -4.91 7.56
CA SER A 390 -36.98 -3.66 7.19
C SER A 390 -37.53 -2.94 8.41
N GLU A 391 -38.09 -3.65 9.39
CA GLU A 391 -38.62 -3.10 10.61
C GLU A 391 -37.55 -2.43 11.49
N ILE A 392 -36.38 -3.08 11.64
CA ILE A 392 -35.24 -2.52 12.39
C ILE A 392 -34.69 -1.29 11.68
N ILE A 393 -34.52 -1.36 10.36
CA ILE A 393 -34.03 -0.26 9.52
C ILE A 393 -34.97 0.94 9.60
N GLU A 394 -36.28 0.71 9.47
CA GLU A 394 -37.28 1.77 9.60
C GLU A 394 -37.26 2.42 10.98
N ARG A 395 -37.10 1.61 12.02
CA ARG A 395 -36.97 2.07 13.39
C ARG A 395 -35.72 2.92 13.61
N ILE A 396 -34.58 2.50 13.04
CA ILE A 396 -33.35 3.29 13.03
C ILE A 396 -33.58 4.61 12.30
N ASN A 397 -34.16 4.60 11.11
CA ASN A 397 -34.47 5.80 10.34
C ASN A 397 -35.35 6.79 11.12
N GLN A 398 -36.44 6.29 11.72
CA GLN A 398 -37.35 7.11 12.51
C GLN A 398 -36.64 7.81 13.69
N MET A 399 -35.70 7.11 14.35
CA MET A 399 -34.94 7.67 15.47
C MET A 399 -33.90 8.70 15.00
N LEU A 400 -33.22 8.42 13.89
CA LEU A 400 -32.19 9.30 13.34
C LEU A 400 -32.76 10.63 12.84
N MET A 401 -34.04 10.65 12.45
CA MET A 401 -34.75 11.88 12.02
C MET A 401 -35.14 12.79 13.19
N GLN A 402 -35.01 12.32 14.42
CA GLN A 402 -35.29 13.14 15.60
C GLN A 402 -34.09 14.03 15.93
N ASP A 403 -34.33 15.29 16.31
CA ASP A 403 -33.27 16.22 16.71
C ASP A 403 -32.50 15.65 17.93
N LYS A 404 -33.17 15.09 18.89
CA LYS A 404 -32.60 14.43 20.08
C LYS A 404 -32.76 12.93 19.93
N CYS A 405 -31.72 12.26 19.46
CA CYS A 405 -31.66 10.81 19.37
C CYS A 405 -30.80 10.25 20.51
N PRO A 406 -31.35 9.38 21.37
CA PRO A 406 -30.52 8.69 22.35
C PRO A 406 -29.54 7.75 21.65
N PRO A 407 -28.47 7.30 22.33
CA PRO A 407 -27.63 6.24 21.80
C PRO A 407 -28.48 5.02 21.41
N LEU A 408 -28.21 4.44 20.28
CA LEU A 408 -28.87 3.22 19.81
C LEU A 408 -27.96 2.03 20.13
N LEU A 409 -28.52 0.95 20.68
CA LEU A 409 -27.83 -0.30 20.93
C LEU A 409 -28.46 -1.43 20.11
N LEU A 410 -27.77 -1.85 19.05
CA LEU A 410 -28.14 -3.00 18.25
C LEU A 410 -27.64 -4.28 18.95
N PHE A 411 -28.50 -4.93 19.65
CA PHE A 411 -28.22 -6.14 20.43
C PHE A 411 -28.65 -7.40 19.69
N GLY A 412 -27.84 -8.44 19.73
CA GLY A 412 -28.19 -9.76 19.19
C GLY A 412 -27.04 -10.74 19.26
N GLN A 413 -27.35 -12.03 19.17
CA GLN A 413 -26.35 -13.10 19.21
C GLN A 413 -25.32 -12.99 18.09
N ARG A 414 -24.19 -13.70 18.22
CA ARG A 414 -23.19 -13.78 17.16
C ARG A 414 -23.82 -14.38 15.90
N ARG A 415 -23.36 -13.93 14.73
CA ARG A 415 -23.81 -14.39 13.40
C ARG A 415 -25.28 -14.10 13.05
N MET A 416 -25.92 -13.19 13.78
CA MET A 416 -27.28 -12.71 13.50
C MET A 416 -27.34 -11.63 12.39
N GLY A 417 -26.19 -11.21 11.86
CA GLY A 417 -26.10 -10.23 10.78
C GLY A 417 -26.00 -8.78 11.24
N LYS A 418 -25.54 -8.50 12.48
CA LYS A 418 -25.30 -7.12 12.98
C LYS A 418 -24.33 -6.37 12.07
N THR A 419 -23.13 -6.90 11.87
CA THR A 419 -22.10 -6.34 11.00
C THR A 419 -22.62 -6.14 9.56
N SER A 420 -23.35 -7.13 9.03
CA SER A 420 -23.96 -7.02 7.70
C SER A 420 -24.98 -5.88 7.62
N LEU A 421 -25.77 -5.66 8.67
CA LEU A 421 -26.68 -4.52 8.75
C LEU A 421 -25.91 -3.19 8.74
N LEU A 422 -24.87 -3.06 9.60
CA LEU A 422 -24.08 -1.84 9.68
C LEU A 422 -23.40 -1.49 8.37
N LEU A 423 -22.80 -2.48 7.68
CA LEU A 423 -22.12 -2.27 6.39
C LEU A 423 -23.10 -1.89 5.26
N ASN A 424 -24.37 -2.29 5.37
CA ASN A 424 -25.39 -2.00 4.35
C ASN A 424 -26.28 -0.79 4.71
N LEU A 425 -26.07 -0.13 5.83
CA LEU A 425 -26.87 1.04 6.23
C LEU A 425 -26.87 2.14 5.17
N SER A 426 -25.78 2.32 4.44
CA SER A 426 -25.68 3.32 3.35
C SER A 426 -26.75 3.16 2.26
N HIS A 427 -27.25 1.95 2.03
CA HIS A 427 -28.30 1.67 1.05
C HIS A 427 -29.71 2.00 1.55
N PHE A 428 -29.91 2.03 2.86
CA PHE A 428 -31.21 2.16 3.47
C PHE A 428 -31.47 3.53 4.11
N LEU A 429 -30.38 4.24 4.48
CA LEU A 429 -30.46 5.56 5.04
C LEU A 429 -30.51 6.63 3.96
N THR A 430 -31.20 7.73 4.26
CA THR A 430 -31.25 8.90 3.37
C THR A 430 -29.86 9.45 3.09
N SER A 431 -29.69 10.13 1.95
CA SER A 431 -28.39 10.71 1.55
C SER A 431 -27.86 11.79 2.53
N SER A 432 -28.75 12.37 3.33
CA SER A 432 -28.40 13.33 4.39
C SER A 432 -27.73 12.66 5.62
N ILE A 433 -27.81 11.34 5.75
CA ILE A 433 -27.17 10.59 6.83
C ILE A 433 -25.90 9.94 6.30
N ILE A 434 -24.78 10.21 6.97
CA ILE A 434 -23.46 9.65 6.67
C ILE A 434 -23.20 8.51 7.67
N PRO A 435 -23.36 7.24 7.28
CA PRO A 435 -23.00 6.13 8.13
C PRO A 435 -21.48 5.97 8.17
N CYS A 436 -20.90 6.04 9.35
CA CYS A 436 -19.48 5.82 9.59
C CYS A 436 -19.32 4.52 10.38
N PHE A 437 -18.93 3.46 9.69
CA PHE A 437 -18.69 2.15 10.29
C PHE A 437 -17.30 2.10 10.90
N VAL A 438 -17.20 1.64 12.15
CA VAL A 438 -15.95 1.39 12.87
C VAL A 438 -16.01 0.00 13.50
N ASP A 439 -15.07 -0.86 13.14
CA ASP A 439 -14.85 -2.16 13.79
C ASP A 439 -13.95 -1.95 15.02
N CYS A 440 -14.55 -2.07 16.20
CA CYS A 440 -13.83 -1.87 17.47
C CYS A 440 -12.90 -3.05 17.80
N GLN A 441 -13.10 -4.23 17.22
CA GLN A 441 -12.21 -5.37 17.43
C GLN A 441 -10.81 -5.08 16.86
N GLY A 442 -10.73 -4.41 15.71
CA GLY A 442 -9.46 -3.99 15.12
C GLY A 442 -8.69 -2.99 15.98
N LEU A 443 -9.40 -2.21 16.78
CA LEU A 443 -8.80 -1.23 17.70
C LEU A 443 -8.25 -1.87 19.00
N ALA A 444 -8.63 -3.10 19.31
CA ALA A 444 -8.19 -3.80 20.53
C ALA A 444 -6.68 -4.07 20.60
N GLY A 445 -5.95 -3.92 19.50
CA GLY A 445 -4.49 -4.06 19.45
C GLY A 445 -3.71 -2.84 19.94
N TYR A 446 -4.34 -1.67 20.05
CA TYR A 446 -3.68 -0.45 20.53
C TYR A 446 -3.64 -0.43 22.06
N GLN A 447 -2.47 -0.11 22.62
CA GLN A 447 -2.26 -0.03 24.06
C GLN A 447 -2.20 1.42 24.57
N ASP A 448 -1.90 2.36 23.67
CA ASP A 448 -1.77 3.78 23.99
C ASP A 448 -2.96 4.59 23.47
N SER A 449 -3.50 5.45 24.33
CA SER A 449 -4.56 6.38 23.97
C SER A 449 -4.14 7.40 22.90
N ASP A 450 -2.86 7.76 22.87
CA ASP A 450 -2.33 8.75 21.93
C ASP A 450 -2.24 8.18 20.50
N GLU A 451 -2.19 6.86 20.33
CA GLU A 451 -2.28 6.18 19.05
C GLU A 451 -3.71 5.78 18.68
N LEU A 452 -4.49 5.31 19.64
CA LEU A 452 -5.83 4.78 19.42
C LEU A 452 -6.83 5.86 18.96
N VAL A 453 -6.79 7.06 19.54
CA VAL A 453 -7.75 8.13 19.20
C VAL A 453 -7.54 8.68 17.78
N PRO A 454 -6.32 8.99 17.33
CA PRO A 454 -6.09 9.35 15.93
C PRO A 454 -6.54 8.29 14.94
N GLU A 455 -6.28 7.01 15.23
CA GLU A 455 -6.70 5.90 14.39
C GLU A 455 -8.22 5.77 14.34
N PHE A 456 -8.89 5.86 15.48
CA PHE A 456 -10.35 5.87 15.53
C PHE A 456 -10.96 6.97 14.66
N VAL A 457 -10.44 8.19 14.75
CA VAL A 457 -10.91 9.30 13.92
C VAL A 457 -10.62 9.09 12.45
N GLU A 458 -9.46 8.51 12.13
CA GLU A 458 -9.10 8.22 10.75
C GLU A 458 -10.03 7.14 10.14
N LEU A 459 -10.39 6.11 10.90
CA LEU A 459 -11.40 5.12 10.48
C LEU A 459 -12.77 5.76 10.22
N VAL A 460 -13.19 6.71 11.05
CA VAL A 460 -14.43 7.47 10.83
C VAL A 460 -14.36 8.28 9.53
N ARG A 461 -13.23 8.97 9.28
CA ARG A 461 -13.01 9.73 8.04
C ARG A 461 -13.04 8.86 6.81
N GLN A 462 -12.30 7.75 6.82
CA GLN A 462 -12.26 6.77 5.72
C GLN A 462 -13.65 6.18 5.46
N SER A 463 -14.41 5.91 6.51
CA SER A 463 -15.76 5.41 6.40
C SER A 463 -16.72 6.44 5.77
N ALA A 464 -16.66 7.71 6.16
CA ALA A 464 -17.45 8.78 5.57
C ALA A 464 -17.12 8.98 4.07
N LEU A 465 -15.84 8.94 3.73
CA LEU A 465 -15.38 9.02 2.35
C LEU A 465 -15.88 7.81 1.53
N ARG A 466 -15.77 6.62 2.07
CA ARG A 466 -16.20 5.37 1.41
C ARG A 466 -17.70 5.34 1.15
N PHE A 467 -18.53 5.62 2.15
CA PHE A 467 -19.99 5.41 2.07
C PHE A 467 -20.76 6.58 1.46
N ARG A 468 -20.26 7.79 1.56
CA ARG A 468 -20.94 9.02 1.09
C ARG A 468 -20.04 10.00 0.33
N ASN A 469 -18.77 9.65 0.08
CA ASN A 469 -17.77 10.51 -0.56
C ASN A 469 -17.65 11.89 0.14
N VAL A 470 -17.74 11.89 1.49
CA VAL A 470 -17.59 13.09 2.31
C VAL A 470 -16.23 13.06 2.99
N ASP A 471 -15.40 14.07 2.72
CA ASP A 471 -14.12 14.25 3.40
C ASP A 471 -14.32 15.07 4.67
N LEU A 472 -14.15 14.44 5.82
CA LEU A 472 -14.27 15.06 7.13
C LEU A 472 -12.94 15.74 7.53
N PRO A 473 -12.96 16.71 8.46
CA PRO A 473 -11.76 17.40 8.91
C PRO A 473 -10.68 16.43 9.42
N ALA A 474 -9.42 16.72 9.12
CA ALA A 474 -8.31 15.93 9.62
C ALA A 474 -8.12 16.12 11.12
N PHE A 475 -7.82 15.05 11.83
CA PHE A 475 -7.47 15.12 13.26
C PHE A 475 -6.09 15.77 13.44
N ARG A 476 -6.04 16.92 14.09
CA ARG A 476 -4.80 17.65 14.36
C ARG A 476 -4.28 17.30 15.75
N GLY A 477 -3.91 16.05 15.96
CA GLY A 477 -3.36 15.54 17.21
C GLY A 477 -1.84 15.36 17.13
N GLN A 478 -1.05 16.43 17.25
CA GLN A 478 0.36 16.29 17.58
C GLN A 478 0.62 16.87 18.97
N SER A 479 1.33 16.12 19.79
CA SER A 479 1.72 16.39 21.19
C SER A 479 2.48 17.70 21.47
N SER A 480 2.63 18.58 20.49
CA SER A 480 3.42 19.81 20.63
C SER A 480 2.68 21.00 21.23
N SER A 481 1.37 20.91 21.49
CA SER A 481 0.56 22.05 21.94
C SER A 481 -0.12 21.90 23.30
N GLY A 482 0.29 20.93 24.14
CA GLY A 482 -0.14 20.90 25.57
C GLY A 482 -1.63 20.70 25.84
N GLY A 483 -2.45 20.45 24.82
CA GLY A 483 -3.89 20.18 24.96
C GLY A 483 -4.17 18.73 25.37
N SER A 484 -5.19 18.55 26.22
CA SER A 484 -5.69 17.21 26.56
C SER A 484 -6.26 16.54 25.29
N LEU A 485 -6.01 15.22 25.10
CA LEU A 485 -6.57 14.42 24.02
C LEU A 485 -8.10 14.56 23.91
N TYR A 486 -8.78 14.65 25.05
CA TYR A 486 -10.21 14.93 25.13
C TYR A 486 -10.59 16.27 24.48
N GLN A 487 -9.81 17.33 24.69
CA GLN A 487 -10.08 18.64 24.10
C GLN A 487 -9.89 18.60 22.58
N MET A 488 -8.86 17.90 22.09
CA MET A 488 -8.61 17.75 20.65
C MET A 488 -9.75 16.98 19.97
N LEU A 489 -10.26 15.93 20.62
CA LEU A 489 -11.37 15.14 20.10
C LEU A 489 -12.66 15.98 20.05
N ASN A 490 -12.95 16.77 21.08
CA ASN A 490 -14.10 17.68 21.09
C ASN A 490 -13.97 18.78 20.04
N GLN A 491 -12.76 19.32 19.80
CA GLN A 491 -12.52 20.29 18.74
C GLN A 491 -12.76 19.68 17.36
N TRP A 492 -12.34 18.44 17.16
CA TRP A 492 -12.58 17.72 15.91
C TRP A 492 -14.09 17.49 15.68
N VAL A 493 -14.82 17.09 16.72
CA VAL A 493 -16.29 16.94 16.65
C VAL A 493 -16.96 18.26 16.31
N ALA A 494 -16.58 19.35 16.97
CA ALA A 494 -17.16 20.68 16.68
C ALA A 494 -16.88 21.16 15.25
N ALA A 495 -15.65 20.95 14.77
CA ALA A 495 -15.27 21.27 13.38
C ALA A 495 -16.05 20.42 12.37
N THR A 496 -16.23 19.14 12.67
CA THR A 496 -17.00 18.21 11.82
C THR A 496 -18.48 18.61 11.83
N GLU A 497 -19.05 18.94 12.98
CA GLU A 497 -20.45 19.37 13.07
C GLU A 497 -20.73 20.66 12.29
N ALA A 498 -19.83 21.64 12.33
CA ALA A 498 -19.96 22.86 11.53
C ALA A 498 -19.98 22.56 10.03
N GLN A 499 -19.17 21.59 9.59
CA GLN A 499 -19.21 21.12 8.20
C GLN A 499 -20.54 20.40 7.86
N LEU A 500 -20.99 19.51 8.74
CA LEU A 500 -22.24 18.78 8.57
C LEU A 500 -23.46 19.73 8.54
N GLU A 501 -23.44 20.75 9.36
CA GLU A 501 -24.50 21.77 9.42
C GLU A 501 -24.59 22.56 8.11
N SER A 502 -23.44 22.96 7.55
CA SER A 502 -23.41 23.70 6.27
C SER A 502 -24.01 22.91 5.10
N HIS A 503 -23.98 21.57 5.16
CA HIS A 503 -24.53 20.67 4.15
C HIS A 503 -25.86 20.01 4.55
N GLN A 504 -26.42 20.37 5.71
CA GLN A 504 -27.62 19.75 6.31
C GLN A 504 -27.52 18.23 6.44
N GLN A 505 -26.33 17.75 6.78
CA GLN A 505 -26.02 16.33 6.97
C GLN A 505 -25.95 15.95 8.43
N THR A 506 -26.08 14.66 8.71
CA THR A 506 -25.97 14.05 10.04
C THR A 506 -25.02 12.86 9.95
N LEU A 507 -24.09 12.75 10.87
CA LEU A 507 -23.16 11.64 10.97
C LEU A 507 -23.73 10.59 11.92
N LEU A 508 -23.79 9.33 11.45
CA LEU A 508 -24.11 8.17 12.26
C LEU A 508 -22.85 7.37 12.53
N LEU A 509 -22.30 7.47 13.71
CA LEU A 509 -21.17 6.63 14.17
C LEU A 509 -21.70 5.25 14.52
N ALA A 510 -21.46 4.27 13.66
CA ALA A 510 -21.85 2.87 13.83
C ALA A 510 -20.63 2.04 14.26
N MET A 511 -20.59 1.67 15.54
CA MET A 511 -19.49 0.94 16.16
C MET A 511 -19.87 -0.53 16.32
N ASP A 512 -19.15 -1.41 15.65
CA ASP A 512 -19.34 -2.86 15.74
C ASP A 512 -18.42 -3.47 16.79
N GLU A 513 -18.89 -4.54 17.47
CA GLU A 513 -18.16 -5.25 18.53
C GLU A 513 -17.62 -4.26 19.61
N PHE A 514 -18.43 -3.23 19.97
CA PHE A 514 -18.00 -2.15 20.89
C PHE A 514 -17.55 -2.65 22.24
N GLU A 515 -18.01 -3.83 22.67
CA GLU A 515 -17.57 -4.54 23.87
C GLU A 515 -16.07 -4.84 23.89
N SER A 516 -15.42 -4.92 22.74
CA SER A 516 -13.96 -5.10 22.64
C SER A 516 -13.20 -3.95 23.28
N LEU A 517 -13.78 -2.74 23.31
CA LEU A 517 -13.20 -1.58 23.97
C LEU A 517 -13.21 -1.70 25.48
N GLU A 518 -14.11 -2.50 26.08
CA GLU A 518 -14.19 -2.65 27.55
C GLU A 518 -12.92 -3.31 28.11
N ALA A 519 -12.33 -4.25 27.37
CA ALA A 519 -11.06 -4.87 27.77
C ALA A 519 -9.93 -3.84 27.83
N ILE A 520 -9.85 -2.94 26.84
CA ILE A 520 -8.86 -1.86 26.78
C ILE A 520 -9.15 -0.83 27.89
N MET A 521 -10.43 -0.47 28.08
CA MET A 521 -10.85 0.49 29.10
C MET A 521 -10.57 -0.02 30.52
N ASN A 522 -10.69 -1.31 30.77
CA ASN A 522 -10.35 -1.93 32.04
C ASN A 522 -8.83 -1.89 32.30
N ALA A 523 -8.01 -1.97 31.27
CA ALA A 523 -6.55 -1.87 31.37
C ALA A 523 -6.10 -0.41 31.56
N ASP A 524 -6.83 0.57 30.99
CA ASP A 524 -6.55 2.01 31.11
C ASP A 524 -7.81 2.80 31.47
N LEU A 525 -7.98 3.10 32.76
CA LEU A 525 -9.09 3.92 33.26
C LEU A 525 -9.07 5.36 32.72
N LYS A 526 -7.92 5.89 32.30
CA LYS A 526 -7.83 7.22 31.69
C LYS A 526 -8.47 7.18 30.29
N LEU A 527 -8.20 6.15 29.53
CA LEU A 527 -8.79 5.90 28.23
C LEU A 527 -10.32 5.72 28.36
N ALA A 528 -10.78 4.93 29.32
CA ALA A 528 -12.20 4.75 29.62
C ALA A 528 -12.92 6.09 29.84
N LYS A 529 -12.33 6.97 30.66
CA LYS A 529 -12.90 8.31 30.94
C LYS A 529 -12.95 9.18 29.67
N ILE A 530 -11.95 9.10 28.82
CA ILE A 530 -11.92 9.85 27.55
C ILE A 530 -13.06 9.39 26.64
N TYR A 531 -13.18 8.08 26.38
CA TYR A 531 -14.21 7.53 25.47
C TYR A 531 -15.62 7.75 25.99
N LEU A 532 -15.89 7.41 27.25
CA LEU A 532 -17.22 7.58 27.83
C LEU A 532 -17.59 9.06 27.96
N GLY A 533 -16.62 9.90 28.32
CA GLY A 533 -16.81 11.35 28.37
C GLY A 533 -17.10 11.93 26.98
N PHE A 534 -16.36 11.52 25.98
CA PHE A 534 -16.58 11.89 24.57
C PHE A 534 -17.97 11.44 24.09
N ALA A 535 -18.32 10.18 24.25
CA ALA A 535 -19.61 9.65 23.82
C ALA A 535 -20.79 10.38 24.48
N ARG A 536 -20.70 10.62 25.80
CA ARG A 536 -21.73 11.36 26.55
C ARG A 536 -21.85 12.81 26.10
N HIS A 537 -20.72 13.51 25.96
CA HIS A 537 -20.68 14.89 25.48
C HIS A 537 -21.26 15.00 24.06
N THR A 538 -20.85 14.10 23.17
CA THR A 538 -21.30 14.07 21.77
C THR A 538 -22.82 13.92 21.68
N VAL A 539 -23.41 12.98 22.40
CA VAL A 539 -24.87 12.77 22.39
C VAL A 539 -25.64 13.98 22.97
N GLN A 540 -25.08 14.64 23.97
CA GLN A 540 -25.78 15.75 24.66
C GLN A 540 -25.68 17.09 23.90
N HIS A 541 -24.57 17.36 23.24
CA HIS A 541 -24.25 18.69 22.76
C HIS A 541 -24.13 18.79 21.23
N HIS A 542 -24.04 17.64 20.52
CA HIS A 542 -23.83 17.61 19.07
C HIS A 542 -24.98 16.89 18.35
N PRO A 543 -26.11 17.57 18.05
CA PRO A 543 -27.31 16.95 17.48
C PRO A 543 -27.07 16.32 16.09
N ARG A 544 -26.02 16.74 15.37
CA ARG A 544 -25.62 16.16 14.09
C ARG A 544 -24.83 14.87 14.20
N PHE A 545 -24.41 14.48 15.43
CA PHE A 545 -23.77 13.22 15.71
C PHE A 545 -24.75 12.25 16.35
N LYS A 546 -24.92 11.10 15.76
CA LYS A 546 -25.72 10.00 16.27
C LYS A 546 -24.82 8.80 16.52
N ILE A 547 -25.09 8.01 17.54
CA ILE A 547 -24.28 6.84 17.91
C ILE A 547 -25.15 5.59 17.85
N LEU A 548 -24.68 4.58 17.12
CA LEU A 548 -25.22 3.23 17.04
C LEU A 548 -24.14 2.24 17.46
N LEU A 549 -24.33 1.61 18.58
CA LEU A 549 -23.45 0.55 19.09
C LEU A 549 -24.03 -0.80 18.70
N ALA A 550 -23.19 -1.71 18.22
CA ALA A 550 -23.61 -3.08 17.94
C ALA A 550 -22.74 -4.06 18.72
N GLY A 551 -23.39 -5.00 19.39
CA GLY A 551 -22.72 -5.95 20.26
C GLY A 551 -23.58 -7.15 20.65
N THR A 552 -22.96 -8.04 21.44
CA THR A 552 -23.57 -9.28 21.96
C THR A 552 -23.88 -9.22 23.43
N HIS A 553 -23.46 -8.17 24.12
CA HIS A 553 -23.63 -7.99 25.56
C HIS A 553 -24.72 -6.95 25.87
N LEU A 554 -25.46 -7.19 26.94
CA LEU A 554 -26.43 -6.24 27.47
C LEU A 554 -25.75 -5.25 28.45
N PRO A 555 -26.34 -4.07 28.69
CA PRO A 555 -25.77 -3.08 29.60
C PRO A 555 -25.44 -3.62 31.00
N GLU A 556 -26.19 -4.60 31.48
CA GLU A 556 -25.96 -5.24 32.78
C GLU A 556 -24.65 -6.01 32.86
N GLU A 557 -24.16 -6.49 31.70
CA GLU A 557 -22.93 -7.27 31.60
C GLU A 557 -21.69 -6.41 31.42
N MET A 558 -21.86 -5.12 31.21
CA MET A 558 -20.81 -4.14 30.88
C MET A 558 -20.71 -3.03 31.92
N PRO A 559 -19.97 -3.23 33.02
CA PRO A 559 -19.95 -2.29 34.14
C PRO A 559 -19.51 -0.87 33.77
N LEU A 560 -18.51 -0.73 32.90
CA LEU A 560 -18.01 0.58 32.49
C LEU A 560 -19.00 1.33 31.59
N TRP A 561 -19.73 0.64 30.74
CA TRP A 561 -20.69 1.23 29.80
C TRP A 561 -22.09 1.45 30.43
N ARG A 562 -22.38 0.84 31.60
CA ARG A 562 -23.70 0.87 32.21
C ARG A 562 -24.30 2.27 32.30
N ASP A 563 -23.56 3.22 32.85
CA ASP A 563 -24.03 4.59 33.04
C ASP A 563 -24.30 5.35 31.75
N PHE A 564 -23.57 4.99 30.65
CA PHE A 564 -23.80 5.56 29.34
C PHE A 564 -25.01 4.91 28.66
N LEU A 565 -25.14 3.61 28.78
CA LEU A 565 -26.15 2.81 28.09
C LEU A 565 -27.52 2.83 28.80
N ILE A 566 -27.63 3.34 30.02
CA ILE A 566 -28.89 3.40 30.75
C ILE A 566 -30.01 4.15 30.01
N ASN A 567 -29.61 5.12 29.16
CA ASN A 567 -30.51 5.90 28.32
C ASN A 567 -30.53 5.41 26.87
N ALA A 568 -29.81 4.33 26.53
CA ALA A 568 -29.76 3.82 25.19
C ALA A 568 -31.08 3.16 24.79
N ARG A 569 -31.43 3.30 23.53
CA ARG A 569 -32.56 2.57 22.95
C ARG A 569 -32.08 1.24 22.39
N VAL A 570 -32.51 0.15 23.01
CA VAL A 570 -32.15 -1.20 22.57
C VAL A 570 -32.99 -1.60 21.38
N LEU A 571 -32.30 -2.03 20.32
CA LEU A 571 -32.86 -2.61 19.10
C LEU A 571 -32.40 -4.06 19.04
N LYS A 572 -33.29 -5.00 19.35
CA LYS A 572 -32.94 -6.43 19.29
C LYS A 572 -32.98 -6.89 17.83
N ILE A 573 -31.86 -7.45 17.34
CA ILE A 573 -31.83 -8.16 16.07
C ILE A 573 -32.16 -9.63 16.32
N ASP A 574 -33.29 -10.06 15.79
CA ASP A 574 -33.83 -11.41 16.00
C ASP A 574 -33.64 -12.29 14.74
N TYR A 575 -34.13 -13.52 14.76
CA TYR A 575 -34.13 -14.38 13.59
C TYR A 575 -34.94 -13.76 12.44
N LEU A 576 -34.65 -14.20 11.20
CA LEU A 576 -35.48 -13.83 10.05
C LEU A 576 -36.88 -14.37 10.22
N THR A 577 -37.88 -13.60 9.83
CA THR A 577 -39.27 -14.08 9.76
C THR A 577 -39.37 -15.20 8.77
N ARG A 578 -40.48 -15.96 8.84
CA ARG A 578 -40.73 -17.03 7.89
C ARG A 578 -40.71 -16.54 6.42
N SER A 579 -41.36 -15.41 6.15
CA SER A 579 -41.40 -14.83 4.80
C SER A 579 -40.03 -14.41 4.29
N GLU A 580 -39.22 -13.75 5.14
CA GLU A 580 -37.84 -13.35 4.83
C GLU A 580 -36.95 -14.57 4.59
N THR A 581 -37.08 -15.60 5.41
CA THR A 581 -36.33 -16.84 5.26
C THR A 581 -36.66 -17.54 3.93
N LEU A 582 -37.94 -17.67 3.60
CA LEU A 582 -38.35 -18.26 2.32
C LEU A 582 -37.85 -17.43 1.13
N GLN A 583 -37.91 -16.12 1.22
CA GLN A 583 -37.31 -15.22 0.20
C GLN A 583 -35.82 -15.48 0.03
N LEU A 584 -35.07 -15.59 1.13
CA LEU A 584 -33.64 -15.87 1.09
C LEU A 584 -33.31 -17.23 0.49
N ILE A 585 -34.16 -18.26 0.75
CA ILE A 585 -34.01 -19.62 0.20
C ILE A 585 -34.33 -19.66 -1.30
N GLU A 586 -35.51 -19.15 -1.67
CA GLU A 586 -36.05 -19.34 -3.01
C GLU A 586 -35.60 -18.31 -4.03
N GLN A 587 -35.29 -17.08 -3.58
CA GLN A 587 -34.93 -15.97 -4.44
C GLN A 587 -33.78 -15.11 -3.84
N PRO A 588 -32.65 -15.71 -3.52
CA PRO A 588 -31.51 -14.95 -2.95
C PRO A 588 -30.99 -13.86 -3.90
N VAL A 589 -31.05 -14.13 -5.20
CA VAL A 589 -30.69 -13.22 -6.30
C VAL A 589 -31.69 -13.40 -7.45
N LYS A 590 -31.86 -12.39 -8.30
CA LYS A 590 -32.73 -12.47 -9.47
C LYS A 590 -31.94 -12.38 -10.77
N PRO A 591 -32.02 -13.35 -11.68
CA PRO A 591 -32.74 -14.66 -11.57
C PRO A 591 -31.96 -15.69 -10.74
N PHE A 592 -32.69 -16.58 -10.04
CA PHE A 592 -32.09 -17.73 -9.37
C PHE A 592 -32.69 -19.02 -9.94
N PRO A 593 -31.88 -19.92 -10.53
CA PRO A 593 -32.41 -21.04 -11.31
C PRO A 593 -32.82 -22.23 -10.47
N LEU A 594 -32.46 -22.29 -9.18
CA LEU A 594 -32.80 -23.42 -8.31
C LEU A 594 -34.26 -23.32 -7.85
N THR A 595 -34.98 -24.40 -7.95
CA THR A 595 -36.39 -24.52 -7.50
C THR A 595 -36.48 -25.48 -6.33
N TYR A 596 -37.26 -25.12 -5.34
CA TYR A 596 -37.47 -25.92 -4.14
C TYR A 596 -38.88 -26.52 -4.16
N ALA A 597 -39.01 -27.77 -3.75
CA ALA A 597 -40.33 -28.27 -3.40
C ALA A 597 -40.84 -27.53 -2.15
N PRO A 598 -42.12 -27.17 -2.05
CA PRO A 598 -42.64 -26.37 -0.94
C PRO A 598 -42.35 -26.94 0.45
N GLU A 599 -42.38 -28.27 0.57
CA GLU A 599 -42.01 -28.98 1.79
C GLU A 599 -40.54 -28.83 2.16
N VAL A 600 -39.65 -28.64 1.18
CA VAL A 600 -38.21 -28.48 1.42
C VAL A 600 -37.89 -27.06 1.98
N SER A 601 -38.45 -26.04 1.36
CA SER A 601 -38.26 -24.66 1.86
C SER A 601 -38.79 -24.51 3.28
N GLN A 602 -39.95 -25.11 3.54
CA GLN A 602 -40.54 -25.13 4.88
C GLN A 602 -39.68 -25.91 5.87
N ALA A 603 -39.15 -27.09 5.48
CA ALA A 603 -38.26 -27.88 6.33
C ALA A 603 -36.95 -27.13 6.65
N ILE A 604 -36.35 -26.36 5.70
CA ILE A 604 -35.21 -25.53 5.95
C ILE A 604 -35.53 -24.48 7.01
N TYR A 605 -36.70 -23.83 6.90
CA TYR A 605 -37.15 -22.87 7.92
C TYR A 605 -37.28 -23.51 9.30
N GLU A 606 -37.95 -24.70 9.37
CA GLU A 606 -38.12 -25.41 10.62
C GLU A 606 -36.83 -25.88 11.25
N MET A 607 -35.84 -26.30 10.43
CA MET A 607 -34.50 -26.67 10.89
C MET A 607 -33.70 -25.48 11.43
N THR A 608 -33.77 -24.35 10.76
CA THR A 608 -32.94 -23.17 11.06
C THR A 608 -33.66 -22.12 11.88
N ARG A 609 -35.00 -22.18 11.95
CA ARG A 609 -35.84 -21.16 12.59
C ARG A 609 -35.64 -19.75 12.09
N GLY A 610 -35.07 -19.60 10.88
CA GLY A 610 -34.68 -18.31 10.31
C GLY A 610 -33.37 -17.75 10.83
N HIS A 611 -32.51 -18.55 11.48
CA HIS A 611 -31.17 -18.13 11.84
C HIS A 611 -30.36 -17.80 10.60
N PRO A 612 -29.97 -16.54 10.33
CA PRO A 612 -29.43 -16.09 9.03
C PRO A 612 -28.22 -16.89 8.57
N TYR A 613 -27.29 -17.15 9.46
CA TYR A 613 -26.08 -17.91 9.17
C TYR A 613 -26.38 -19.38 8.81
N LEU A 614 -27.25 -20.02 9.57
CA LEU A 614 -27.58 -21.42 9.33
C LEU A 614 -28.40 -21.61 8.03
N VAL A 615 -29.31 -20.67 7.72
CA VAL A 615 -30.02 -20.66 6.43
C VAL A 615 -29.04 -20.54 5.28
N GLN A 616 -28.12 -19.57 5.33
CA GLN A 616 -27.14 -19.39 4.26
C GLN A 616 -26.21 -20.61 4.13
N SER A 617 -25.75 -21.15 5.26
CA SER A 617 -24.88 -22.33 5.24
C SER A 617 -25.55 -23.54 4.62
N LEU A 618 -26.80 -23.81 5.00
CA LEU A 618 -27.53 -24.94 4.46
C LEU A 618 -27.85 -24.77 2.97
N CYS A 619 -28.23 -23.57 2.55
CA CYS A 619 -28.49 -23.27 1.15
C CYS A 619 -27.19 -23.27 0.32
N PHE A 620 -26.06 -22.89 0.90
CA PHE A 620 -24.75 -23.02 0.28
C PHE A 620 -24.40 -24.45 -0.07
N GLU A 621 -24.57 -25.36 0.91
CA GLU A 621 -24.33 -26.79 0.71
C GLU A 621 -25.29 -27.40 -0.29
N LEU A 622 -26.55 -26.96 -0.29
CA LEU A 622 -27.54 -27.40 -1.29
C LEU A 622 -27.13 -27.04 -2.72
N VAL A 623 -26.64 -25.80 -2.95
CA VAL A 623 -26.15 -25.38 -4.28
C VAL A 623 -24.93 -26.21 -4.68
N MET A 624 -23.98 -26.41 -3.76
CA MET A 624 -22.80 -27.24 -4.03
C MET A 624 -23.20 -28.68 -4.40
N LEU A 625 -24.07 -29.30 -3.62
CA LEU A 625 -24.58 -30.65 -3.88
C LEU A 625 -25.31 -30.76 -5.23
N LYS A 626 -26.13 -29.76 -5.57
CA LYS A 626 -26.86 -29.74 -6.84
C LYS A 626 -25.95 -29.60 -8.04
N ASN A 627 -24.84 -28.86 -7.92
CA ASN A 627 -23.84 -28.73 -8.99
C ASN A 627 -23.09 -30.04 -9.27
N GLU A 628 -23.00 -30.95 -8.30
CA GLU A 628 -22.42 -32.27 -8.47
C GLU A 628 -23.37 -33.26 -9.17
N GLN A 629 -24.67 -32.95 -9.18
CA GLN A 629 -25.70 -33.84 -9.74
C GLN A 629 -25.83 -33.67 -11.27
N PRO A 630 -26.36 -34.71 -11.96
CA PRO A 630 -26.71 -34.65 -13.38
C PRO A 630 -27.72 -33.53 -13.67
N LEU A 631 -27.68 -32.98 -14.89
CA LEU A 631 -28.57 -31.89 -15.32
C LEU A 631 -30.06 -32.15 -15.10
N SER A 632 -30.48 -33.38 -15.26
CA SER A 632 -31.91 -33.80 -15.10
C SER A 632 -32.45 -33.58 -13.68
N SER A 633 -31.60 -33.61 -12.66
CA SER A 633 -31.97 -33.44 -11.25
C SER A 633 -31.44 -32.15 -10.64
N ARG A 634 -30.52 -31.42 -11.34
CA ARG A 634 -29.75 -30.28 -10.80
C ARG A 634 -30.63 -29.13 -10.31
N PHE A 635 -31.65 -28.74 -11.05
CA PHE A 635 -32.40 -27.51 -10.79
C PHE A 635 -33.57 -27.69 -9.80
N ARG A 636 -33.82 -28.88 -9.29
CA ARG A 636 -34.90 -29.15 -8.32
C ARG A 636 -34.32 -29.75 -7.05
N VAL A 637 -34.54 -29.11 -5.92
CA VAL A 637 -34.15 -29.60 -4.60
C VAL A 637 -35.20 -30.54 -4.06
N THR A 638 -34.78 -31.73 -3.61
CA THR A 638 -35.61 -32.76 -3.02
C THR A 638 -35.36 -32.90 -1.52
N PRO A 639 -36.24 -33.55 -0.75
CA PRO A 639 -36.00 -33.85 0.67
C PRO A 639 -34.71 -34.64 0.93
N GLN A 640 -34.33 -35.53 -0.01
CA GLN A 640 -33.08 -36.31 0.10
C GLN A 640 -31.84 -35.41 -0.02
N ASP A 641 -31.87 -34.39 -0.92
CA ASP A 641 -30.81 -33.41 -1.04
C ASP A 641 -30.66 -32.61 0.25
N LEU A 642 -31.80 -32.27 0.89
CA LEU A 642 -31.76 -31.53 2.15
C LEU A 642 -31.07 -32.33 3.28
N GLU A 643 -31.38 -33.61 3.43
CA GLU A 643 -30.74 -34.44 4.45
C GLU A 643 -29.23 -34.62 4.20
N GLN A 644 -28.81 -34.70 2.94
CA GLN A 644 -27.39 -34.73 2.60
C GLN A 644 -26.69 -33.38 2.89
N ALA A 645 -27.35 -32.29 2.52
CA ALA A 645 -26.83 -30.95 2.78
C ALA A 645 -26.73 -30.63 4.28
N LEU A 646 -27.68 -31.13 5.09
CA LEU A 646 -27.61 -31.02 6.56
C LEU A 646 -26.38 -31.69 7.13
N ARG A 647 -26.05 -32.92 6.69
CA ARG A 647 -24.81 -33.59 7.11
C ARG A 647 -23.55 -32.81 6.71
N ASN A 648 -23.50 -32.32 5.47
CA ASN A 648 -22.39 -31.53 4.99
C ASN A 648 -22.23 -30.22 5.79
N ALA A 649 -23.36 -29.54 6.03
CA ALA A 649 -23.40 -28.31 6.80
C ALA A 649 -22.98 -28.49 8.28
N GLN A 650 -23.34 -29.63 8.91
CA GLN A 650 -22.85 -29.95 10.27
C GLN A 650 -21.33 -30.02 10.30
N THR A 651 -20.73 -30.71 9.34
CA THR A 651 -19.27 -30.84 9.25
C THR A 651 -18.60 -29.49 8.92
N GLY A 652 -19.16 -28.75 7.95
CA GLY A 652 -18.64 -27.44 7.52
C GLY A 652 -18.75 -26.35 8.60
N ASN A 653 -19.72 -26.45 9.51
CA ASN A 653 -19.97 -25.49 10.57
C ASN A 653 -19.44 -25.92 11.95
N ILE A 654 -18.52 -26.85 12.01
CA ILE A 654 -18.00 -27.37 13.29
C ILE A 654 -17.44 -26.27 14.20
N ILE A 655 -16.85 -25.23 13.63
CA ILE A 655 -16.32 -24.08 14.37
C ILE A 655 -17.46 -23.28 15.04
N PHE A 656 -18.58 -23.12 14.36
CA PHE A 656 -19.75 -22.42 14.92
C PHE A 656 -20.34 -23.20 16.12
N PHE A 657 -20.51 -24.48 15.96
CA PHE A 657 -21.05 -25.32 17.02
C PHE A 657 -20.10 -25.44 18.20
N ASN A 658 -18.79 -25.57 17.94
CA ASN A 658 -17.78 -25.60 18.98
C ASN A 658 -17.68 -24.27 19.72
N ASP A 659 -17.80 -23.12 19.02
CA ASP A 659 -17.84 -21.82 19.67
C ASP A 659 -19.06 -21.69 20.61
N LEU A 660 -20.25 -22.13 20.16
CA LEU A 660 -21.44 -22.14 20.99
C LEU A 660 -21.26 -23.03 22.23
N TYR A 661 -20.70 -24.23 22.04
CA TYR A 661 -20.53 -25.23 23.08
C TYR A 661 -19.45 -24.89 24.10
N HIS A 662 -18.27 -24.44 23.65
CA HIS A 662 -17.10 -24.24 24.50
C HIS A 662 -16.93 -22.82 25.02
N ASN A 663 -17.34 -21.82 24.20
CA ASN A 663 -17.04 -20.41 24.50
C ASN A 663 -18.28 -19.63 24.98
N GLN A 664 -19.48 -20.05 24.58
CA GLN A 664 -20.70 -19.31 24.91
C GLN A 664 -21.54 -19.97 26.00
N LEU A 665 -21.35 -21.24 26.29
CA LEU A 665 -22.05 -21.97 27.34
C LEU A 665 -21.10 -22.43 28.44
N SER A 666 -21.53 -22.31 29.69
CA SER A 666 -20.86 -22.96 30.80
C SER A 666 -20.94 -24.50 30.64
N PRO A 667 -19.98 -25.27 31.19
CA PRO A 667 -20.05 -26.73 31.15
C PRO A 667 -21.37 -27.30 31.69
N LEU A 668 -21.95 -26.61 32.63
CA LEU A 668 -23.23 -26.94 33.24
C LEU A 668 -24.40 -26.78 32.25
N ALA A 669 -24.52 -25.61 31.62
CA ALA A 669 -25.51 -25.31 30.61
C ALA A 669 -25.39 -26.25 29.39
N ALA A 670 -24.14 -26.49 28.95
CA ALA A 670 -23.86 -27.42 27.85
C ALA A 670 -24.35 -28.88 28.15
N SER A 671 -24.08 -29.37 29.38
CA SER A 671 -24.55 -30.68 29.82
C SER A 671 -26.09 -30.77 29.85
N MET A 672 -26.77 -29.73 30.35
CA MET A 672 -28.24 -29.61 30.34
C MET A 672 -28.78 -29.59 28.91
N ALA A 673 -28.15 -28.87 27.99
CA ALA A 673 -28.53 -28.82 26.58
C ALA A 673 -28.39 -30.19 25.91
N ILE A 674 -27.32 -30.95 26.16
CA ILE A 674 -27.15 -32.32 25.62
C ILE A 674 -28.25 -33.22 26.14
N ALA A 675 -28.60 -33.16 27.44
CA ALA A 675 -29.65 -33.98 28.03
C ALA A 675 -31.00 -33.72 27.35
N LEU A 676 -31.37 -32.47 27.11
CA LEU A 676 -32.58 -32.07 26.40
C LEU A 676 -32.55 -32.47 24.94
N ALA A 677 -31.41 -32.28 24.25
CA ALA A 677 -31.26 -32.57 22.81
C ALA A 677 -31.55 -34.05 22.47
N ARG A 678 -31.17 -34.96 23.36
CA ARG A 678 -31.33 -36.40 23.21
C ARG A 678 -32.77 -36.89 23.37
N GLN A 679 -33.66 -36.08 23.91
CA GLN A 679 -35.08 -36.47 24.06
C GLN A 679 -35.85 -36.45 22.72
N GLY A 680 -35.27 -35.92 21.67
CA GLY A 680 -35.84 -35.91 20.34
C GLY A 680 -36.27 -34.55 19.82
N SER A 681 -36.71 -34.54 18.56
CA SER A 681 -37.14 -33.30 17.87
C SER A 681 -38.45 -32.78 18.52
N GLN A 682 -38.52 -31.46 18.66
CA GLN A 682 -39.69 -30.73 19.22
C GLN A 682 -40.13 -31.16 20.64
N THR A 683 -39.34 -31.93 21.35
CA THR A 683 -39.66 -32.30 22.72
C THR A 683 -39.68 -31.05 23.60
N CYS A 684 -40.82 -30.84 24.27
CA CYS A 684 -40.96 -29.78 25.29
C CYS A 684 -40.92 -30.46 26.68
N LEU A 685 -39.94 -30.08 27.49
CA LEU A 685 -39.81 -30.62 28.86
C LEU A 685 -40.07 -29.54 29.89
N PRO A 686 -40.99 -29.77 30.86
CA PRO A 686 -41.09 -28.96 32.07
C PRO A 686 -39.77 -29.02 32.88
N ALA A 687 -39.47 -27.99 33.65
CA ALA A 687 -38.23 -27.94 34.45
C ALA A 687 -38.07 -29.17 35.37
N ASP A 688 -39.17 -29.64 36.00
CA ASP A 688 -39.20 -30.78 36.91
C ASP A 688 -38.82 -32.12 36.21
N GLU A 689 -39.22 -32.28 34.94
CA GLU A 689 -38.87 -33.47 34.14
C GLU A 689 -37.44 -33.37 33.60
N TRP A 690 -37.03 -32.17 33.22
CA TRP A 690 -35.66 -31.93 32.78
C TRP A 690 -34.65 -32.17 33.90
N GLN A 691 -35.01 -31.79 35.16
CA GLN A 691 -34.18 -32.03 36.34
C GLN A 691 -33.93 -33.55 36.57
N LYS A 692 -34.85 -34.42 36.17
CA LYS A 692 -34.70 -35.88 36.32
C LYS A 692 -33.71 -36.49 35.30
N ILE A 693 -33.56 -35.89 34.14
CA ILE A 693 -32.72 -36.40 33.04
C ILE A 693 -31.38 -35.71 32.94
N ALA A 694 -31.25 -34.49 33.45
CA ALA A 694 -30.00 -33.73 33.48
C ALA A 694 -29.30 -33.88 34.83
N PRO A 695 -28.18 -34.60 34.92
CA PRO A 695 -27.48 -34.86 36.20
C PRO A 695 -27.05 -33.60 36.94
N LEU A 696 -26.87 -32.49 36.19
CA LEU A 696 -26.38 -31.22 36.68
C LEU A 696 -27.37 -30.08 36.41
N PHE A 697 -28.67 -30.32 36.59
CA PHE A 697 -29.67 -29.26 36.41
C PHE A 697 -29.47 -28.10 37.41
N SER A 698 -29.49 -26.86 36.89
CA SER A 698 -29.46 -25.66 37.73
C SER A 698 -30.30 -24.55 37.11
N GLU A 699 -30.88 -23.70 37.95
CA GLU A 699 -31.60 -22.49 37.52
C GLU A 699 -30.66 -21.51 36.76
N SER A 700 -29.42 -21.45 37.17
CA SER A 700 -28.43 -20.59 36.48
C SER A 700 -28.10 -21.10 35.08
N GLY A 701 -27.98 -22.42 34.88
CA GLY A 701 -27.79 -23.01 33.59
C GLY A 701 -29.03 -22.85 32.68
N LEU A 702 -30.23 -22.95 33.25
CA LEU A 702 -31.48 -22.69 32.55
C LEU A 702 -31.56 -21.23 32.07
N ALA A 703 -31.25 -20.29 32.95
CA ALA A 703 -31.23 -18.85 32.63
C ALA A 703 -30.18 -18.56 31.53
N GLU A 704 -29.03 -19.19 31.58
CA GLU A 704 -27.98 -19.05 30.58
C GLU A 704 -28.43 -19.57 29.20
N LEU A 705 -29.04 -20.75 29.13
CA LEU A 705 -29.57 -21.32 27.88
C LEU A 705 -30.67 -20.47 27.25
N LEU A 706 -31.58 -19.88 28.08
CA LEU A 706 -32.55 -18.90 27.62
C LEU A 706 -31.92 -17.61 27.11
N LYS A 707 -30.95 -17.10 27.84
CA LYS A 707 -30.26 -15.87 27.48
C LYS A 707 -29.47 -16.00 26.17
N ARG A 708 -28.96 -17.19 25.89
CA ARG A 708 -28.22 -17.49 24.66
C ARG A 708 -29.11 -17.95 23.50
N ASP A 709 -30.44 -17.88 23.64
CA ASP A 709 -31.41 -18.29 22.64
C ASP A 709 -31.18 -19.78 22.15
N VAL A 710 -30.64 -20.63 23.00
CA VAL A 710 -30.47 -22.08 22.70
C VAL A 710 -31.78 -22.78 22.87
N ILE A 711 -32.54 -22.39 23.90
CA ILE A 711 -33.85 -22.90 24.22
C ILE A 711 -34.91 -21.80 24.28
N GLU A 712 -36.16 -22.14 24.08
CA GLU A 712 -37.31 -21.23 24.22
C GLU A 712 -38.35 -21.82 25.19
N PRO A 713 -39.04 -20.95 25.97
CA PRO A 713 -40.18 -21.41 26.80
C PRO A 713 -41.44 -21.60 25.91
N VAL A 714 -42.11 -22.71 26.10
CA VAL A 714 -43.35 -23.02 25.39
C VAL A 714 -44.35 -23.66 26.39
N ASN A 715 -45.45 -22.98 26.69
CA ASN A 715 -46.50 -23.43 27.57
C ASN A 715 -46.03 -23.99 28.95
N GLY A 716 -45.04 -23.34 29.58
CA GLY A 716 -44.48 -23.77 30.85
C GLY A 716 -43.41 -24.88 30.75
N ALA A 717 -43.04 -25.27 29.58
CA ALA A 717 -41.98 -26.22 29.28
C ALA A 717 -40.89 -25.55 28.42
N TYR A 718 -39.74 -26.20 28.20
CA TYR A 718 -38.64 -25.72 27.44
C TYR A 718 -38.32 -26.63 26.27
N ARG A 719 -37.97 -26.04 25.11
CA ARG A 719 -37.49 -26.80 23.93
C ARG A 719 -36.33 -26.08 23.27
N PHE A 720 -35.60 -26.81 22.45
CA PHE A 720 -34.62 -26.16 21.59
C PHE A 720 -35.26 -25.16 20.63
N GLN A 721 -34.67 -23.97 20.51
CA GLN A 721 -35.17 -22.94 19.61
C GLN A 721 -34.86 -23.29 18.15
N VAL A 722 -33.68 -23.89 17.86
CA VAL A 722 -33.22 -24.27 16.53
C VAL A 722 -32.96 -25.77 16.46
N GLU A 723 -33.73 -26.48 15.63
CA GLU A 723 -33.62 -27.92 15.46
C GLU A 723 -32.24 -28.37 14.93
N PHE A 724 -31.64 -27.59 14.08
CA PHE A 724 -30.28 -27.89 13.54
C PHE A 724 -29.22 -27.87 14.65
N ILE A 725 -29.29 -26.93 15.58
CA ILE A 725 -28.44 -26.88 16.77
C ILE A 725 -28.72 -28.08 17.68
N ARG A 726 -30.01 -28.42 17.92
CA ARG A 726 -30.39 -29.60 18.71
C ARG A 726 -29.77 -30.89 18.17
N ARG A 727 -29.83 -31.11 16.85
CA ARG A 727 -29.24 -32.32 16.22
C ARG A 727 -27.78 -32.46 16.54
N TRP A 728 -27.01 -31.36 16.43
CA TRP A 728 -25.59 -31.36 16.74
C TRP A 728 -25.35 -31.67 18.23
N PHE A 729 -26.08 -31.05 19.17
CA PHE A 729 -25.96 -31.32 20.60
C PHE A 729 -26.32 -32.78 20.96
N ALA A 730 -27.26 -33.39 20.27
CA ALA A 730 -27.65 -34.77 20.53
C ALA A 730 -26.51 -35.77 20.24
N GLU A 731 -25.60 -35.43 19.33
CA GLU A 731 -24.45 -36.25 18.94
C GLU A 731 -23.25 -36.09 19.90
N GLN A 732 -23.24 -35.03 20.76
CA GLN A 732 -22.15 -34.82 21.68
C GLN A 732 -22.14 -35.83 22.84
N PRO A 733 -20.96 -36.27 23.32
CA PRO A 733 -20.86 -37.15 24.50
C PRO A 733 -21.33 -36.37 25.77
N LEU A 734 -22.09 -37.06 26.62
CA LEU A 734 -22.35 -36.57 27.97
C LEU A 734 -21.01 -36.57 28.71
N THR A 735 -20.44 -35.40 28.97
CA THR A 735 -19.21 -35.26 29.78
C THR A 735 -19.55 -35.65 31.21
N SER A 736 -19.20 -36.90 31.61
CA SER A 736 -19.04 -37.25 33.02
C SER A 736 -17.86 -36.44 33.57
N HIS A 737 -18.11 -35.63 34.57
CA HIS A 737 -17.06 -34.87 35.32
C HIS A 737 -16.12 -35.87 35.98
N ASN A 738 -15.08 -36.29 35.25
CA ASN A 738 -13.88 -36.92 35.80
C ASN A 738 -12.71 -36.72 34.83
N GLN A 739 -12.19 -35.48 34.75
CA GLN A 739 -10.80 -35.25 34.42
C GLN A 739 -10.33 -34.01 35.16
N SER A 740 -9.54 -34.32 36.18
CA SER A 740 -8.64 -33.48 36.96
C SER A 740 -7.94 -32.43 36.08
N SER A 741 -7.90 -31.19 36.58
CA SER A 741 -7.03 -30.10 36.16
C SER A 741 -5.60 -30.62 35.82
N PRO A 742 -5.03 -30.23 34.68
CA PRO A 742 -3.59 -30.29 34.54
C PRO A 742 -2.99 -29.09 35.30
N SER A 743 -2.04 -29.42 36.14
CA SER A 743 -1.11 -28.60 36.92
C SER A 743 -0.32 -27.60 36.06
#